data_359ae0d15dfb40dfe20ebba0d573eb6f
#
_entry.id   359ae0d15dfb40dfe20ebba0d573eb6f
#
_cell.length_a   1.000
_cell.length_b   1.000
_cell.length_c   1.000
_cell.angle_alpha   90.00
_cell.angle_beta   90.00
_cell.angle_gamma   90.00
#
_symmetry.space_group_name_H-M   'P 1'
#
loop_
_entity.id
_entity.type
_entity.pdbx_description
1 polymer ?
#
loop_
_entity_poly.entity_id
_entity_poly.type
_entity_poly.pdbx_seq_one_letter_code
_entity_poly.pdbx_strand_id
1 'polypeptide(L)'
;MRTIVLAILLLAANIAAHASIVKGKIKDVLSGEEIIGASVIIKGSGNKGTATGLDGSFQLSLNKFPCTLVCSYVGYKTKEVTISNSDDVVDIDMEADAVALGDVVIVAENTGCSEMGARLMERNSLNVVNVMSAKAIELSPDITVANVIQRMSGVTMERNSSGEGQYAILRGMDKRYNYTLVNGLKIPSPDSKNRFVPLDIFPSELLDRLEVTKSLTADMEGDGIGGAVNMVMKDAPAQRMLTVNVQTGYSSHFLNNDFQSFVHGDIVGSSPNERFGMAYPTDEGDFSMKNLHVSTRKPLPDIAAGFAYGDRFANDHLGVMAALSFRNSNKGKTSDIYDTTADNDGIQRVTNRYFSENQTRLGAHAKLDYYITQRHKLALYGGYMDFGNSQVRDAFAEQEETIRLRWQRQTIANASLLGEHRMLAGDALTLKWGANIAKANQKTPDNTQIQLNSNTAGTSVWVNKNVGAIRRWEHNSDRDIAGHFDMGYKIKAGHTTLDINAGGLYRDKKRDSYYHEYTFQPYDESKETPYDQFKGSDWDNYDGISLRLKSYTLTDPMNYGATEKIGAGYGKATLTAGKWQIVAGLRAENTRQGYTLQFVTDGNANAGEQRYTDWLPDAHIKWNVHRDANLRLSYYKAINRPSFFEIVPYHIINEDYNECGNPDLKHTTADNFDLRYEYFPGQSEQLMVCLFYKDIHNPIEYGMTAIGQETFYTPGNYGNASNWGLEIDVMKYFNRFGIKANYTYTHSKITTTKLRELTAADGTIYTEHADQSRPLFGQAAHVFNCSLLYKDAKNGWDAQVACSYTGKRIAVIERMYENDRWDAPLWQLDASMEKKFKGGWSVFAKAQNLLNSAIIRYYNANDRNANLQNVRRYNGGVVEREEKNGVSLTAGVRWKL
;
A
#
# COMPACT_ATOMS: atom_id res chain seq x y z
N MET A 1 29.42 49.01 9.27
CA MET A 1 28.96 47.78 8.53
C MET A 1 29.47 47.68 7.09
N ARG A 2 29.56 48.72 6.30
CA ARG A 2 30.07 48.64 4.91
C ARG A 2 31.57 48.29 4.81
N THR A 3 32.39 48.66 5.77
CA THR A 3 33.84 48.39 5.80
C THR A 3 34.18 46.93 6.19
N ILE A 4 33.36 46.28 6.96
CA ILE A 4 33.55 44.87 7.36
C ILE A 4 33.15 43.90 6.22
N VAL A 5 32.14 44.23 5.43
CA VAL A 5 31.71 43.45 4.27
C VAL A 5 32.76 43.52 3.15
N LEU A 6 33.41 44.65 2.96
CA LEU A 6 34.50 44.80 1.97
C LEU A 6 35.77 44.04 2.38
N ALA A 7 36.09 43.97 3.66
CA ALA A 7 37.21 43.20 4.18
C ALA A 7 37.00 41.71 4.05
N ILE A 8 35.77 41.21 4.22
CA ILE A 8 35.40 39.78 4.02
C ILE A 8 35.45 39.43 2.52
N LEU A 9 35.03 40.30 1.64
CA LEU A 9 35.12 40.10 0.18
C LEU A 9 36.57 40.15 -0.36
N LEU A 10 37.44 40.89 0.26
CA LEU A 10 38.89 40.94 -0.09
C LEU A 10 39.68 39.76 0.50
N LEU A 11 39.25 39.14 1.61
CA LEU A 11 39.84 37.90 2.14
C LEU A 11 39.41 36.66 1.36
N ALA A 12 38.25 36.68 0.68
CA ALA A 12 37.76 35.60 -0.15
C ALA A 12 38.41 35.51 -1.56
N ALA A 13 39.19 36.53 -1.94
CA ALA A 13 39.79 36.66 -3.28
C ALA A 13 41.21 36.10 -3.40
N ASN A 14 41.83 35.51 -2.37
CA ASN A 14 43.23 35.11 -2.37
C ASN A 14 43.52 33.63 -2.02
N ILE A 15 42.63 32.66 -2.33
CA ILE A 15 43.03 31.26 -2.35
C ILE A 15 42.34 30.58 -3.56
N ALA A 16 42.72 30.99 -4.77
CA ALA A 16 42.52 30.14 -5.95
C ALA A 16 43.76 29.29 -6.17
N ALA A 17 43.95 28.27 -5.35
CA ALA A 17 44.73 27.13 -5.76
C ALA A 17 43.90 26.40 -6.83
N HIS A 18 44.34 26.39 -8.07
CA HIS A 18 43.72 25.68 -9.20
C HIS A 18 43.85 24.16 -8.98
N ALA A 19 42.93 23.59 -8.24
CA ALA A 19 42.72 22.15 -8.22
C ALA A 19 41.89 21.81 -9.46
N SER A 20 42.47 21.01 -10.37
CA SER A 20 41.76 20.50 -11.54
C SER A 20 40.76 19.47 -11.10
N ILE A 21 39.48 19.58 -11.52
CA ILE A 21 38.42 18.65 -11.16
C ILE A 21 38.24 17.65 -12.29
N VAL A 22 38.58 16.39 -12.03
CA VAL A 22 38.30 15.26 -12.94
C VAL A 22 36.91 14.72 -12.63
N LYS A 23 36.13 14.51 -13.68
CA LYS A 23 34.79 13.92 -13.63
C LYS A 23 34.79 12.58 -14.32
N GLY A 24 33.97 11.63 -13.79
CA GLY A 24 33.83 10.31 -14.43
C GLY A 24 32.56 9.60 -14.00
N LYS A 25 32.30 8.48 -14.67
CA LYS A 25 31.21 7.55 -14.31
C LYS A 25 31.74 6.14 -14.15
N ILE A 26 31.20 5.41 -13.21
CA ILE A 26 31.51 3.98 -13.01
C ILE A 26 30.26 3.17 -13.30
N LYS A 27 30.41 2.14 -14.18
CA LYS A 27 29.34 1.25 -14.60
C LYS A 27 29.75 -0.21 -14.49
N ASP A 28 28.78 -1.07 -14.36
CA ASP A 28 28.95 -2.52 -14.50
C ASP A 28 29.10 -2.89 -15.98
N VAL A 29 30.11 -3.66 -16.32
CA VAL A 29 30.46 -4.03 -17.72
C VAL A 29 29.38 -4.88 -18.38
N LEU A 30 28.64 -5.70 -17.60
CA LEU A 30 27.64 -6.64 -18.14
C LEU A 30 26.24 -6.03 -18.20
N SER A 31 25.78 -5.39 -17.11
CA SER A 31 24.44 -4.80 -17.03
C SER A 31 24.36 -3.38 -17.56
N GLY A 32 25.50 -2.68 -17.66
CA GLY A 32 25.57 -1.26 -17.99
C GLY A 32 24.97 -0.35 -16.93
N GLU A 33 24.61 -0.89 -15.76
CA GLU A 33 24.08 -0.12 -14.65
C GLU A 33 25.17 0.72 -13.99
N GLU A 34 24.80 1.91 -13.56
CA GLU A 34 25.68 2.79 -12.80
C GLU A 34 25.99 2.18 -11.42
N ILE A 35 27.28 2.13 -11.05
CA ILE A 35 27.71 1.63 -9.74
C ILE A 35 27.72 2.78 -8.75
N ILE A 36 26.76 2.73 -7.83
CA ILE A 36 26.53 3.75 -6.80
C ILE A 36 27.39 3.45 -5.57
N GLY A 37 28.10 4.46 -5.05
CA GLY A 37 28.92 4.30 -3.83
C GLY A 37 30.26 3.60 -4.06
N ALA A 38 30.68 3.41 -5.33
CA ALA A 38 32.03 2.91 -5.61
C ALA A 38 33.08 3.90 -5.11
N SER A 39 34.07 3.40 -4.40
CA SER A 39 35.17 4.19 -3.89
C SER A 39 36.18 4.50 -5.00
N VAL A 40 36.54 5.76 -5.17
CA VAL A 40 37.51 6.28 -6.11
C VAL A 40 38.63 6.98 -5.33
N ILE A 41 39.78 6.33 -5.19
CA ILE A 41 40.89 6.82 -4.35
C ILE A 41 42.12 7.12 -5.23
N ILE A 42 42.84 8.17 -4.91
CA ILE A 42 44.11 8.50 -5.57
C ILE A 42 45.18 7.54 -5.05
N LYS A 43 45.81 6.77 -5.93
CA LYS A 43 46.88 5.81 -5.57
C LYS A 43 48.04 6.52 -4.89
N GLY A 44 48.40 6.08 -3.68
CA GLY A 44 49.52 6.62 -2.93
C GLY A 44 49.26 7.92 -2.14
N SER A 45 48.02 8.41 -2.08
CA SER A 45 47.68 9.67 -1.37
C SER A 45 47.03 9.48 0.01
N GLY A 46 47.13 8.28 0.60
CA GLY A 46 46.40 7.95 1.82
C GLY A 46 44.88 7.78 1.53
N ASN A 47 44.03 8.50 2.24
CA ASN A 47 42.57 8.38 2.08
C ASN A 47 41.94 9.50 1.23
N LYS A 48 42.70 10.16 0.32
CA LYS A 48 42.09 11.16 -0.58
C LYS A 48 41.34 10.49 -1.72
N GLY A 49 40.05 10.61 -1.72
CA GLY A 49 39.13 9.99 -2.69
C GLY A 49 37.73 10.54 -2.61
N THR A 50 36.86 9.96 -3.41
CA THR A 50 35.43 10.25 -3.45
C THR A 50 34.65 8.93 -3.63
N ALA A 51 33.35 8.95 -3.51
CA ALA A 51 32.49 7.83 -3.89
C ALA A 51 31.57 8.24 -5.04
N THR A 52 31.15 7.27 -5.86
CA THR A 52 30.20 7.55 -6.95
C THR A 52 28.80 7.88 -6.43
N GLY A 53 28.14 8.82 -7.07
CA GLY A 53 26.76 9.23 -6.80
C GLY A 53 25.71 8.27 -7.35
N LEU A 54 24.43 8.63 -7.22
CA LEU A 54 23.27 7.84 -7.66
C LEU A 54 23.23 7.53 -9.16
N ASP A 55 23.93 8.30 -9.97
CA ASP A 55 24.09 8.10 -11.41
C ASP A 55 25.44 7.47 -11.77
N GLY A 56 26.13 6.89 -10.79
CA GLY A 56 27.48 6.34 -10.97
C GLY A 56 28.56 7.38 -11.21
N SER A 57 28.26 8.68 -11.20
CA SER A 57 29.22 9.76 -11.46
C SER A 57 30.07 10.08 -10.22
N PHE A 58 31.30 10.51 -10.44
CA PHE A 58 32.19 11.03 -9.41
C PHE A 58 32.90 12.30 -9.85
N GLN A 59 33.31 13.11 -8.88
CA GLN A 59 34.17 14.28 -9.09
C GLN A 59 35.30 14.22 -8.07
N LEU A 60 36.52 14.42 -8.53
CA LEU A 60 37.70 14.35 -7.68
C LEU A 60 38.67 15.48 -8.03
N SER A 61 39.06 16.25 -7.02
CA SER A 61 40.06 17.31 -7.18
C SER A 61 41.45 16.73 -7.17
N LEU A 62 42.20 16.86 -8.28
CA LEU A 62 43.56 16.38 -8.47
C LEU A 62 44.56 17.54 -8.52
N ASN A 63 45.65 17.41 -7.79
CA ASN A 63 46.70 18.44 -7.72
C ASN A 63 47.89 18.14 -8.62
N LYS A 64 47.99 16.96 -9.21
CA LYS A 64 49.12 16.51 -10.07
C LYS A 64 48.67 15.55 -11.15
N PHE A 65 49.23 15.61 -12.35
CA PHE A 65 49.04 14.70 -13.45
C PHE A 65 50.41 14.21 -13.94
N PRO A 66 50.56 12.95 -14.46
CA PRO A 66 49.50 11.91 -14.46
C PRO A 66 49.23 11.38 -13.04
N CYS A 67 48.01 10.92 -12.83
CA CYS A 67 47.50 10.39 -11.55
C CYS A 67 46.74 9.08 -11.79
N THR A 68 46.96 8.09 -10.96
CA THR A 68 46.25 6.81 -11.04
C THR A 68 45.14 6.79 -10.00
N LEU A 69 43.91 6.58 -10.45
CA LEU A 69 42.75 6.35 -9.61
C LEU A 69 42.59 4.85 -9.38
N VAL A 70 42.31 4.47 -8.14
CA VAL A 70 41.96 3.11 -7.74
C VAL A 70 40.45 3.09 -7.47
N CYS A 71 39.72 2.44 -8.36
CA CYS A 71 38.28 2.29 -8.23
C CYS A 71 37.98 0.93 -7.63
N SER A 72 37.30 0.91 -6.51
CA SER A 72 36.92 -0.31 -5.81
C SER A 72 35.46 -0.26 -5.37
N TYR A 73 34.78 -1.37 -5.53
CA TYR A 73 33.43 -1.57 -5.04
C TYR A 73 33.26 -3.03 -4.64
N VAL A 74 32.40 -3.26 -3.68
CA VAL A 74 32.14 -4.60 -3.16
C VAL A 74 31.54 -5.49 -4.23
N GLY A 75 32.16 -6.65 -4.44
CA GLY A 75 31.76 -7.57 -5.49
C GLY A 75 32.30 -7.24 -6.88
N TYR A 76 33.21 -6.28 -7.00
CA TYR A 76 33.91 -5.94 -8.24
C TYR A 76 35.44 -6.08 -8.12
N LYS A 77 36.08 -6.42 -9.22
CA LYS A 77 37.52 -6.34 -9.32
C LYS A 77 37.95 -4.89 -9.21
N THR A 78 38.93 -4.65 -8.32
CA THR A 78 39.53 -3.30 -8.22
C THR A 78 40.15 -2.93 -9.57
N LYS A 79 39.79 -1.76 -10.10
CA LYS A 79 40.30 -1.26 -11.37
C LYS A 79 41.13 -0.02 -11.14
N GLU A 80 42.30 0.00 -11.75
CA GLU A 80 43.20 1.15 -11.77
C GLU A 80 43.08 1.88 -13.10
N VAL A 81 42.87 3.19 -13.05
CA VAL A 81 42.76 4.03 -14.24
C VAL A 81 43.70 5.22 -14.11
N THR A 82 44.55 5.43 -15.09
CA THR A 82 45.50 6.55 -15.10
C THR A 82 44.89 7.73 -15.85
N ILE A 83 44.84 8.86 -15.19
CA ILE A 83 44.36 10.14 -15.75
C ILE A 83 45.56 10.97 -16.17
N SER A 84 45.61 11.35 -17.43
CA SER A 84 46.74 12.08 -18.01
C SER A 84 46.56 13.58 -18.00
N ASN A 85 45.32 14.09 -18.14
CA ASN A 85 45.00 15.50 -18.25
C ASN A 85 43.79 15.92 -17.38
N SER A 86 43.67 17.22 -17.11
CA SER A 86 42.63 17.82 -16.25
C SER A 86 41.23 17.75 -16.85
N ASP A 87 41.07 17.60 -18.13
CA ASP A 87 39.80 17.72 -18.85
C ASP A 87 39.20 16.35 -19.24
N ASP A 88 39.84 15.27 -18.77
CA ASP A 88 39.39 13.91 -19.09
C ASP A 88 38.10 13.60 -18.34
N VAL A 89 37.03 13.32 -19.11
CA VAL A 89 35.80 12.68 -18.57
C VAL A 89 36.01 11.16 -18.69
N VAL A 90 36.09 10.48 -17.57
CA VAL A 90 36.49 9.07 -17.54
C VAL A 90 35.29 8.15 -17.29
N ASP A 91 34.92 7.36 -18.30
CA ASP A 91 33.97 6.27 -18.13
C ASP A 91 34.73 5.00 -17.75
N ILE A 92 34.40 4.46 -16.58
CA ILE A 92 35.07 3.30 -15.97
C ILE A 92 34.08 2.14 -15.90
N ASP A 93 34.30 1.12 -16.71
CA ASP A 93 33.54 -0.12 -16.63
C ASP A 93 34.22 -1.06 -15.65
N MET A 94 33.54 -1.42 -14.57
CA MET A 94 34.03 -2.39 -13.57
C MET A 94 33.48 -3.77 -13.88
N GLU A 95 34.37 -4.77 -13.72
CA GLU A 95 34.01 -6.17 -13.89
C GLU A 95 33.73 -6.79 -12.53
N ALA A 96 32.62 -7.56 -12.44
CA ALA A 96 32.27 -8.28 -11.24
C ALA A 96 33.41 -9.23 -10.77
N ASP A 97 33.75 -9.15 -9.49
CA ASP A 97 34.69 -10.08 -8.88
C ASP A 97 33.98 -11.13 -8.07
N ALA A 98 33.87 -12.32 -8.61
CA ALA A 98 33.29 -13.46 -7.92
C ALA A 98 34.06 -13.88 -6.63
N VAL A 99 35.22 -13.32 -6.37
CA VAL A 99 36.11 -13.72 -5.26
C VAL A 99 36.06 -12.77 -4.05
N ALA A 100 35.69 -11.50 -4.23
CA ALA A 100 35.87 -10.46 -3.21
C ALA A 100 34.73 -10.35 -2.13
N LEU A 101 33.90 -11.37 -1.94
CA LEU A 101 32.73 -11.32 -1.05
C LEU A 101 32.99 -11.89 0.38
N GLY A 102 34.23 -11.92 0.85
CA GLY A 102 34.63 -12.51 2.14
C GLY A 102 34.54 -11.62 3.37
N ASP A 103 34.49 -10.31 3.25
CA ASP A 103 34.50 -9.38 4.39
C ASP A 103 33.13 -8.68 4.57
N VAL A 104 32.72 -8.53 5.83
CA VAL A 104 31.52 -7.82 6.25
C VAL A 104 31.54 -6.40 5.70
N VAL A 105 30.74 -6.18 4.69
CA VAL A 105 30.58 -4.85 4.10
C VAL A 105 29.59 -4.07 4.94
N ILE A 106 30.02 -2.95 5.48
CA ILE A 106 29.11 -1.89 5.90
C ILE A 106 28.52 -1.33 4.60
N VAL A 107 27.33 -1.82 4.24
CA VAL A 107 26.54 -1.27 3.12
C VAL A 107 26.23 0.16 3.49
N ALA A 108 26.77 1.12 2.76
CA ALA A 108 26.36 2.52 2.92
C ALA A 108 24.85 2.63 2.76
N GLU A 109 24.19 3.44 3.56
CA GLU A 109 22.72 3.58 3.64
C GLU A 109 22.04 3.84 2.28
N ASN A 110 22.77 4.19 1.23
CA ASN A 110 22.27 4.57 -0.10
C ASN A 110 22.34 3.46 -1.17
N THR A 111 22.64 2.22 -0.84
CA THR A 111 22.73 1.13 -1.84
C THR A 111 21.38 0.54 -2.26
N GLY A 112 20.27 0.88 -1.60
CA GLY A 112 18.93 0.38 -1.89
C GLY A 112 18.33 0.84 -3.22
N CYS A 113 18.87 1.89 -3.85
CA CYS A 113 18.33 2.45 -5.10
C CYS A 113 18.53 1.56 -6.33
N SER A 114 19.56 0.70 -6.32
CA SER A 114 19.91 -0.21 -7.44
C SER A 114 19.39 -1.62 -7.22
N GLU A 115 19.23 -2.39 -8.30
CA GLU A 115 18.87 -3.81 -8.23
C GLU A 115 19.92 -4.62 -7.43
N MET A 116 21.20 -4.34 -7.62
CA MET A 116 22.26 -4.97 -6.86
C MET A 116 22.18 -4.64 -5.36
N GLY A 117 21.94 -3.38 -5.02
CA GLY A 117 21.76 -2.96 -3.62
C GLY A 117 20.58 -3.68 -2.96
N ALA A 118 19.47 -3.81 -3.67
CA ALA A 118 18.31 -4.57 -3.20
C ALA A 118 18.67 -6.05 -2.94
N ARG A 119 19.41 -6.70 -3.84
CA ARG A 119 19.87 -8.11 -3.65
C ARG A 119 20.83 -8.25 -2.46
N LEU A 120 21.74 -7.30 -2.28
CA LEU A 120 22.64 -7.29 -1.11
C LEU A 120 21.87 -7.12 0.21
N MET A 121 20.82 -6.27 0.22
CA MET A 121 19.97 -6.12 1.39
C MET A 121 19.23 -7.41 1.72
N GLU A 122 18.63 -8.10 0.74
CA GLU A 122 17.97 -9.39 0.94
C GLU A 122 18.96 -10.44 1.45
N ARG A 123 20.13 -10.55 0.83
CA ARG A 123 21.18 -11.50 1.20
C ARG A 123 21.68 -11.30 2.62
N ASN A 124 21.86 -10.04 3.05
CA ASN A 124 22.46 -9.69 4.35
C ASN A 124 21.43 -9.56 5.47
N SER A 125 20.15 -9.46 5.15
CA SER A 125 19.07 -9.36 6.16
C SER A 125 19.12 -10.51 7.15
N LEU A 126 18.67 -10.24 8.40
CA LEU A 126 18.38 -11.27 9.40
C LEU A 126 17.06 -11.96 9.11
N ASN A 127 16.12 -11.24 8.55
CA ASN A 127 14.74 -11.62 8.28
C ASN A 127 14.57 -12.20 6.88
N VAL A 128 13.48 -12.90 6.65
CA VAL A 128 12.98 -13.22 5.30
C VAL A 128 12.39 -11.94 4.72
N VAL A 129 13.11 -11.25 3.85
CA VAL A 129 12.72 -9.99 3.24
C VAL A 129 12.82 -10.08 1.71
N ASN A 130 11.92 -9.37 1.03
CA ASN A 130 12.02 -9.08 -0.40
C ASN A 130 12.10 -7.56 -0.58
N VAL A 131 12.99 -7.10 -1.46
CA VAL A 131 13.26 -5.68 -1.69
C VAL A 131 13.08 -5.34 -3.16
N MET A 132 12.32 -4.29 -3.45
CA MET A 132 12.20 -3.71 -4.78
C MET A 132 12.92 -2.35 -4.79
N SER A 133 13.88 -2.20 -5.70
CA SER A 133 14.69 -1.00 -5.82
C SER A 133 13.93 0.17 -6.45
N ALA A 134 14.42 1.41 -6.25
CA ALA A 134 13.89 2.60 -6.93
C ALA A 134 13.88 2.43 -8.44
N LYS A 135 14.93 1.83 -9.00
CA LYS A 135 15.04 1.58 -10.45
C LYS A 135 13.96 0.64 -10.97
N ALA A 136 13.66 -0.44 -10.24
CA ALA A 136 12.58 -1.37 -10.59
C ALA A 136 11.20 -0.70 -10.49
N ILE A 137 10.99 0.17 -9.49
CA ILE A 137 9.76 0.95 -9.32
C ILE A 137 9.56 1.92 -10.49
N GLU A 138 10.60 2.63 -10.92
CA GLU A 138 10.53 3.58 -12.05
C GLU A 138 10.18 2.91 -13.38
N LEU A 139 10.78 1.73 -13.64
CA LEU A 139 10.54 0.96 -14.86
C LEU A 139 9.18 0.25 -14.86
N SER A 140 8.64 -0.05 -13.69
CA SER A 140 7.33 -0.69 -13.56
C SER A 140 6.24 0.13 -14.27
N PRO A 141 5.27 -0.52 -14.94
CA PRO A 141 4.09 0.15 -15.48
C PRO A 141 3.22 0.78 -14.39
N ASP A 142 3.50 0.49 -13.13
CA ASP A 142 2.70 0.82 -11.97
C ASP A 142 2.91 2.29 -11.53
N ILE A 143 1.85 2.88 -10.99
CA ILE A 143 1.81 4.31 -10.66
C ILE A 143 1.71 4.54 -9.15
N THR A 144 1.02 3.64 -8.46
CA THR A 144 0.86 3.68 -7.00
C THR A 144 1.67 2.57 -6.34
N VAL A 145 1.99 2.74 -5.05
CA VAL A 145 2.68 1.72 -4.26
C VAL A 145 1.90 0.41 -4.22
N ALA A 146 0.57 0.49 -4.18
CA ALA A 146 -0.31 -0.68 -4.23
C ALA A 146 -0.06 -1.56 -5.46
N ASN A 147 0.05 -0.97 -6.64
CA ASN A 147 0.28 -1.73 -7.86
C ASN A 147 1.73 -2.25 -7.95
N VAL A 148 2.70 -1.44 -7.48
CA VAL A 148 4.13 -1.83 -7.42
C VAL A 148 4.33 -3.07 -6.56
N ILE A 149 3.76 -3.12 -5.36
CA ILE A 149 3.95 -4.23 -4.42
C ILE A 149 3.39 -5.56 -4.94
N GLN A 150 2.36 -5.52 -5.78
CA GLN A 150 1.78 -6.70 -6.42
C GLN A 150 2.81 -7.51 -7.24
N ARG A 151 3.89 -6.86 -7.73
CA ARG A 151 4.98 -7.50 -8.47
C ARG A 151 5.96 -8.28 -7.60
N MET A 152 5.81 -8.20 -6.27
CA MET A 152 6.67 -8.91 -5.33
C MET A 152 6.14 -10.33 -5.05
N SER A 153 7.06 -11.24 -4.74
CA SER A 153 6.74 -12.63 -4.43
C SER A 153 5.76 -12.74 -3.24
N GLY A 154 4.74 -13.57 -3.38
CA GLY A 154 3.76 -13.84 -2.32
C GLY A 154 2.78 -12.70 -2.05
N VAL A 155 2.68 -11.70 -2.93
CA VAL A 155 1.80 -10.55 -2.75
C VAL A 155 0.67 -10.55 -3.76
N THR A 156 -0.55 -10.40 -3.28
CA THR A 156 -1.75 -10.07 -4.08
C THR A 156 -2.38 -8.80 -3.53
N MET A 157 -3.40 -8.29 -4.23
CA MET A 157 -4.06 -7.05 -3.85
C MET A 157 -5.56 -7.25 -3.65
N GLU A 158 -6.10 -6.62 -2.64
CA GLU A 158 -7.50 -6.25 -2.62
C GLU A 158 -7.68 -4.96 -3.44
N ARG A 159 -8.77 -4.89 -4.21
CA ARG A 159 -9.04 -3.80 -5.14
C ARG A 159 -10.14 -2.89 -4.62
N ASN A 160 -10.01 -1.60 -4.89
CA ASN A 160 -11.01 -0.59 -4.57
C ASN A 160 -12.15 -0.55 -5.61
N SER A 161 -13.09 0.39 -5.44
CA SER A 161 -14.25 0.57 -6.33
C SER A 161 -13.89 0.84 -7.80
N SER A 162 -12.74 1.43 -8.07
CA SER A 162 -12.25 1.66 -9.44
C SER A 162 -11.48 0.48 -10.03
N GLY A 163 -11.35 -0.63 -9.28
CA GLY A 163 -10.59 -1.83 -9.68
C GLY A 163 -9.08 -1.69 -9.54
N GLU A 164 -8.56 -0.61 -8.95
CA GLU A 164 -7.15 -0.45 -8.64
C GLU A 164 -6.80 -1.21 -7.34
N GLY A 165 -5.56 -1.69 -7.24
CA GLY A 165 -5.05 -2.28 -5.99
C GLY A 165 -5.05 -1.26 -4.86
N GLN A 166 -5.47 -1.66 -3.66
CA GLN A 166 -5.55 -0.80 -2.49
C GLN A 166 -4.79 -1.38 -1.29
N TYR A 167 -5.07 -2.61 -0.91
CA TYR A 167 -4.46 -3.26 0.24
C TYR A 167 -3.65 -4.49 -0.18
N ALA A 168 -2.47 -4.65 0.41
CA ALA A 168 -1.63 -5.82 0.19
C ALA A 168 -2.14 -7.03 0.97
N ILE A 169 -2.15 -8.19 0.32
CA ILE A 169 -2.42 -9.50 0.87
C ILE A 169 -1.13 -10.32 0.75
N LEU A 170 -0.49 -10.63 1.86
CA LEU A 170 0.79 -11.34 1.88
C LEU A 170 0.56 -12.83 2.17
N ARG A 171 1.07 -13.73 1.31
CA ARG A 171 0.96 -15.19 1.48
C ARG A 171 -0.47 -15.69 1.69
N GLY A 172 -1.43 -15.06 1.01
CA GLY A 172 -2.85 -15.34 1.16
C GLY A 172 -3.47 -14.92 2.50
N MET A 173 -2.72 -14.23 3.35
CA MET A 173 -3.22 -13.64 4.60
C MET A 173 -3.89 -12.31 4.30
N ASP A 174 -5.17 -12.17 4.66
CA ASP A 174 -5.96 -10.96 4.47
C ASP A 174 -5.19 -9.70 4.92
N LYS A 175 -5.53 -8.56 4.33
CA LYS A 175 -4.95 -7.23 4.59
C LYS A 175 -4.78 -6.92 6.09
N ARG A 176 -5.68 -7.43 6.95
CA ARG A 176 -5.64 -7.24 8.42
C ARG A 176 -4.38 -7.79 9.07
N TYR A 177 -3.80 -8.85 8.51
CA TYR A 177 -2.63 -9.53 9.05
C TYR A 177 -1.29 -8.90 8.66
N ASN A 178 -1.34 -7.76 7.96
CA ASN A 178 -0.17 -7.03 7.50
C ASN A 178 -0.16 -5.62 8.07
N TYR A 179 1.01 -5.07 8.34
CA TYR A 179 1.11 -3.66 8.73
C TYR A 179 2.06 -2.88 7.83
N THR A 180 1.81 -1.58 7.75
CA THR A 180 2.53 -0.66 6.87
C THR A 180 3.41 0.29 7.66
N LEU A 181 4.63 0.46 7.18
CA LEU A 181 5.64 1.36 7.73
C LEU A 181 6.04 2.43 6.70
N VAL A 182 6.39 3.60 7.18
CA VAL A 182 7.10 4.65 6.44
C VAL A 182 8.43 4.88 7.15
N ASN A 183 9.54 4.61 6.45
CA ASN A 183 10.89 4.68 7.02
C ASN A 183 11.06 3.86 8.32
N GLY A 184 10.44 2.66 8.37
CA GLY A 184 10.48 1.79 9.53
C GLY A 184 9.52 2.12 10.66
N LEU A 185 8.72 3.17 10.55
CA LEU A 185 7.76 3.60 11.59
C LEU A 185 6.33 3.37 11.14
N LYS A 186 5.51 2.82 12.01
CA LYS A 186 4.09 2.55 11.75
C LYS A 186 3.31 3.86 11.69
N ILE A 187 2.39 3.96 10.75
CA ILE A 187 1.51 5.11 10.55
C ILE A 187 0.04 4.71 10.71
N PRO A 188 -0.86 5.63 11.14
CA PRO A 188 -2.28 5.36 11.24
C PRO A 188 -2.93 5.28 9.85
N SER A 189 -4.04 4.54 9.77
CA SER A 189 -4.89 4.48 8.58
C SER A 189 -5.87 5.64 8.55
N PRO A 190 -6.09 6.29 7.41
CA PRO A 190 -7.17 7.26 7.24
C PRO A 190 -8.52 6.58 7.05
N ASP A 191 -8.55 5.29 6.73
CA ASP A 191 -9.79 4.55 6.47
C ASP A 191 -10.66 4.46 7.71
N SER A 192 -11.98 4.73 7.56
CA SER A 192 -12.94 4.73 8.67
C SER A 192 -13.16 3.35 9.27
N LYS A 193 -13.13 2.31 8.45
CA LYS A 193 -13.39 0.93 8.86
C LYS A 193 -12.10 0.16 9.20
N ASN A 194 -11.05 0.39 8.43
CA ASN A 194 -9.83 -0.43 8.47
C ASN A 194 -8.71 0.24 9.26
N ARG A 195 -7.98 -0.56 10.04
CA ARG A 195 -6.74 -0.11 10.72
C ARG A 195 -5.51 -0.19 9.81
N PHE A 196 -5.60 -0.85 8.67
CA PHE A 196 -4.52 -1.02 7.70
C PHE A 196 -4.52 0.14 6.70
N VAL A 197 -3.33 0.54 6.29
CA VAL A 197 -3.12 1.73 5.47
C VAL A 197 -3.34 1.40 4.00
N PRO A 198 -4.22 2.11 3.29
CA PRO A 198 -4.40 1.95 1.85
C PRO A 198 -3.15 2.45 1.11
N LEU A 199 -2.54 1.56 0.32
CA LEU A 199 -1.27 1.82 -0.37
C LEU A 199 -1.46 2.63 -1.66
N ASP A 200 -2.68 2.77 -2.16
CA ASP A 200 -3.03 3.58 -3.34
C ASP A 200 -2.95 5.10 -3.09
N ILE A 201 -2.91 5.52 -1.82
CA ILE A 201 -2.67 6.93 -1.43
C ILE A 201 -1.24 7.37 -1.75
N PHE A 202 -0.27 6.43 -1.74
CA PHE A 202 1.15 6.74 -1.87
C PHE A 202 1.60 6.71 -3.32
N PRO A 203 2.10 7.86 -3.87
CA PRO A 203 2.76 7.87 -5.17
C PRO A 203 4.06 7.07 -5.14
N SER A 204 4.24 6.16 -6.09
CA SER A 204 5.45 5.34 -6.17
C SER A 204 6.74 6.14 -6.42
N GLU A 205 6.61 7.34 -6.98
CA GLU A 205 7.72 8.26 -7.31
C GLU A 205 8.46 8.81 -6.09
N LEU A 206 7.82 8.79 -4.91
CA LEU A 206 8.40 9.26 -3.65
C LEU A 206 9.33 8.24 -2.99
N LEU A 207 9.28 6.96 -3.44
CA LEU A 207 10.01 5.88 -2.82
C LEU A 207 11.47 5.83 -3.30
N ASP A 208 12.36 5.48 -2.36
CA ASP A 208 13.69 4.97 -2.60
C ASP A 208 13.66 3.45 -2.86
N ARG A 209 12.90 2.72 -2.06
CA ARG A 209 12.68 1.29 -2.19
C ARG A 209 11.43 0.85 -1.43
N LEU A 210 10.99 -0.36 -1.74
CA LEU A 210 9.89 -1.02 -1.05
C LEU A 210 10.39 -2.34 -0.47
N GLU A 211 10.20 -2.55 0.82
CA GLU A 211 10.62 -3.73 1.56
C GLU A 211 9.40 -4.51 2.04
N VAL A 212 9.36 -5.82 1.79
CA VAL A 212 8.33 -6.72 2.33
C VAL A 212 9.01 -7.73 3.23
N THR A 213 8.87 -7.55 4.53
CA THR A 213 9.39 -8.44 5.56
C THR A 213 8.37 -9.51 5.88
N LYS A 214 8.74 -10.77 5.74
CA LYS A 214 7.84 -11.94 5.88
C LYS A 214 8.11 -12.77 7.13
N SER A 215 9.18 -12.48 7.86
CA SER A 215 9.44 -13.05 9.19
C SER A 215 9.86 -11.94 10.17
N LEU A 216 9.25 -11.91 11.36
CA LEU A 216 9.47 -10.86 12.34
C LEU A 216 10.59 -11.25 13.31
N THR A 217 11.34 -10.26 13.80
CA THR A 217 12.29 -10.37 14.89
C THR A 217 11.81 -9.54 16.09
N ALA A 218 12.30 -9.79 17.28
CA ALA A 218 11.83 -9.19 18.54
C ALA A 218 11.86 -7.65 18.57
N ASP A 219 12.73 -7.01 17.78
CA ASP A 219 12.79 -5.56 17.60
C ASP A 219 11.66 -4.99 16.73
N MET A 220 10.89 -5.85 16.02
CA MET A 220 9.73 -5.45 15.22
C MET A 220 8.44 -5.57 16.03
N GLU A 221 7.41 -4.78 15.66
CA GLU A 221 6.09 -4.91 16.27
C GLU A 221 5.43 -6.23 15.91
N GLY A 222 4.74 -6.87 16.90
CA GLY A 222 4.17 -8.20 16.73
C GLY A 222 2.94 -8.30 15.82
N ASP A 223 2.39 -7.20 15.35
CA ASP A 223 1.11 -7.09 14.63
C ASP A 223 1.24 -7.43 13.12
N GLY A 224 1.93 -8.54 12.80
CA GLY A 224 2.25 -8.90 11.42
C GLY A 224 2.31 -10.39 11.16
N ILE A 225 1.18 -11.10 11.30
CA ILE A 225 1.08 -12.53 10.98
C ILE A 225 1.44 -12.80 9.51
N GLY A 226 0.98 -11.96 8.60
CA GLY A 226 1.34 -12.01 7.17
C GLY A 226 2.71 -11.42 6.89
N GLY A 227 3.05 -10.33 7.56
CA GLY A 227 4.31 -9.60 7.40
C GLY A 227 4.18 -8.09 7.54
N ALA A 228 5.23 -7.37 7.15
CA ALA A 228 5.31 -5.92 7.17
C ALA A 228 5.69 -5.36 5.80
N VAL A 229 5.05 -4.26 5.40
CA VAL A 229 5.36 -3.50 4.20
C VAL A 229 6.01 -2.19 4.61
N ASN A 230 7.29 -1.99 4.29
CA ASN A 230 8.02 -0.77 4.60
C ASN A 230 8.26 0.06 3.35
N MET A 231 7.66 1.22 3.31
CA MET A 231 7.89 2.25 2.29
C MET A 231 9.07 3.12 2.73
N VAL A 232 10.22 2.88 2.14
CA VAL A 232 11.40 3.71 2.39
C VAL A 232 11.38 4.89 1.43
N MET A 233 11.22 6.09 1.97
CA MET A 233 11.16 7.32 1.19
C MET A 233 12.57 7.76 0.78
N LYS A 234 12.67 8.50 -0.32
CA LYS A 234 13.95 9.04 -0.82
C LYS A 234 14.71 9.79 0.26
N ASP A 235 16.02 9.59 0.29
CA ASP A 235 16.95 10.21 1.23
C ASP A 235 17.87 11.20 0.52
N ALA A 236 18.57 12.06 1.28
CA ALA A 236 19.55 12.97 0.74
C ALA A 236 20.69 12.20 0.03
N PRO A 237 20.88 12.40 -1.27
CA PRO A 237 21.92 11.70 -2.02
C PRO A 237 23.31 12.26 -1.69
N ALA A 238 24.35 11.50 -2.03
CA ALA A 238 25.73 11.95 -1.86
C ALA A 238 26.11 13.11 -2.82
N GLN A 239 25.42 13.23 -3.95
CA GLN A 239 25.57 14.31 -4.93
C GLN A 239 24.22 14.97 -5.19
N ARG A 240 24.27 16.23 -5.60
CA ARG A 240 23.05 16.98 -5.96
C ARG A 240 22.22 16.19 -6.96
N MET A 241 20.95 16.05 -6.65
CA MET A 241 19.95 15.41 -7.50
C MET A 241 18.77 16.35 -7.69
N LEU A 242 18.34 16.50 -8.93
CA LEU A 242 17.10 17.13 -9.29
C LEU A 242 16.36 16.26 -10.30
N THR A 243 15.13 15.90 -9.97
CA THR A 243 14.28 15.11 -10.87
C THR A 243 12.97 15.85 -11.08
N VAL A 244 12.57 16.01 -12.33
CA VAL A 244 11.26 16.53 -12.73
C VAL A 244 10.62 15.53 -13.70
N ASN A 245 9.36 15.18 -13.48
CA ASN A 245 8.59 14.35 -14.40
C ASN A 245 7.21 14.95 -14.63
N VAL A 246 6.72 14.85 -15.86
CA VAL A 246 5.37 15.25 -16.26
C VAL A 246 4.82 14.15 -17.14
N GLN A 247 3.58 13.76 -16.90
CA GLN A 247 2.92 12.71 -17.67
C GLN A 247 1.43 13.00 -17.88
N THR A 248 0.89 12.45 -18.96
CA THR A 248 -0.53 12.48 -19.28
C THR A 248 -1.01 11.08 -19.61
N GLY A 249 -2.30 10.82 -19.45
CA GLY A 249 -2.88 9.51 -19.69
C GLY A 249 -4.35 9.56 -20.06
N TYR A 250 -4.88 8.43 -20.51
CA TYR A 250 -6.29 8.28 -20.84
C TYR A 250 -6.74 6.83 -20.70
N SER A 251 -8.01 6.62 -20.26
CA SER A 251 -8.61 5.28 -20.18
C SER A 251 -9.46 5.01 -21.40
N SER A 252 -9.30 3.82 -22.00
CA SER A 252 -10.13 3.37 -23.12
C SER A 252 -11.61 3.21 -22.77
N HIS A 253 -11.94 3.11 -21.48
CA HIS A 253 -13.33 3.08 -21.00
C HIS A 253 -14.13 4.27 -21.52
N PHE A 254 -13.53 5.46 -21.55
CA PHE A 254 -14.17 6.70 -21.96
C PHE A 254 -14.18 6.95 -23.47
N LEU A 255 -13.67 6.03 -24.28
CA LEU A 255 -13.88 6.07 -25.72
C LEU A 255 -15.35 5.81 -26.06
N ASN A 256 -15.98 4.86 -25.36
CA ASN A 256 -17.35 4.43 -25.59
C ASN A 256 -18.34 4.93 -24.55
N ASN A 257 -17.87 5.30 -23.34
CA ASN A 257 -18.69 5.77 -22.24
C ASN A 257 -18.40 7.25 -21.95
N ASP A 258 -19.37 7.97 -21.44
CA ASP A 258 -19.20 9.32 -20.96
C ASP A 258 -18.79 9.34 -19.48
N PHE A 259 -18.24 10.45 -19.04
CA PHE A 259 -17.86 10.70 -17.67
C PHE A 259 -18.93 11.55 -16.98
N GLN A 260 -19.46 11.04 -15.89
CA GLN A 260 -20.40 11.74 -15.04
C GLN A 260 -19.63 12.42 -13.90
N SER A 261 -20.00 13.66 -13.62
CA SER A 261 -19.44 14.45 -12.52
C SER A 261 -20.51 15.30 -11.87
N PHE A 262 -20.26 15.69 -10.61
CA PHE A 262 -21.14 16.62 -9.88
C PHE A 262 -20.32 17.75 -9.27
N VAL A 263 -20.98 18.86 -8.94
CA VAL A 263 -20.34 20.02 -8.32
C VAL A 263 -20.18 19.74 -6.82
N HIS A 264 -18.95 19.64 -6.37
CA HIS A 264 -18.61 19.41 -4.96
C HIS A 264 -18.02 20.64 -4.25
N GLY A 265 -17.91 21.77 -4.94
CA GLY A 265 -17.42 23.04 -4.37
C GLY A 265 -18.34 23.64 -3.31
N ASP A 266 -19.65 23.37 -3.39
CA ASP A 266 -20.66 23.85 -2.44
C ASP A 266 -20.93 22.86 -1.30
N ILE A 267 -20.24 21.72 -1.27
CA ILE A 267 -20.36 20.76 -0.18
C ILE A 267 -19.79 21.35 1.11
N VAL A 268 -20.64 21.45 2.12
CA VAL A 268 -20.23 21.85 3.47
C VAL A 268 -19.62 20.66 4.19
N GLY A 269 -18.38 20.81 4.66
CA GLY A 269 -17.61 19.72 5.27
C GLY A 269 -18.16 19.16 6.60
N SER A 270 -19.13 19.84 7.23
CA SER A 270 -19.78 19.46 8.47
C SER A 270 -21.29 19.55 8.31
N SER A 271 -22.03 18.64 8.94
CA SER A 271 -23.50 18.62 8.91
C SER A 271 -24.10 19.84 9.63
N PRO A 272 -25.38 20.15 9.42
CA PRO A 272 -26.06 21.25 10.13
C PRO A 272 -25.95 21.09 11.66
N ASN A 273 -26.25 19.91 12.21
CA ASN A 273 -26.18 19.69 13.66
C ASN A 273 -24.75 19.66 14.22
N GLU A 274 -23.74 19.37 13.41
CA GLU A 274 -22.35 19.57 13.81
C GLU A 274 -21.96 21.05 13.89
N ARG A 275 -22.50 21.88 12.99
CA ARG A 275 -22.20 23.33 12.94
C ARG A 275 -22.92 24.11 14.02
N PHE A 276 -24.19 23.80 14.25
CA PHE A 276 -25.08 24.62 15.07
C PHE A 276 -25.43 23.95 16.42
N GLY A 277 -24.97 22.72 16.64
CA GLY A 277 -25.21 21.94 17.85
C GLY A 277 -26.29 20.88 17.66
N MET A 278 -26.23 19.82 18.50
CA MET A 278 -27.09 18.63 18.39
C MET A 278 -28.61 18.94 18.55
N ALA A 279 -28.96 19.99 19.27
CA ALA A 279 -30.34 20.40 19.48
C ALA A 279 -30.87 21.38 18.40
N TYR A 280 -30.06 21.70 17.38
CA TYR A 280 -30.46 22.57 16.30
C TYR A 280 -31.59 21.93 15.49
N PRO A 281 -32.77 22.63 15.30
CA PRO A 281 -33.84 22.11 14.49
C PRO A 281 -33.48 22.27 13.00
N THR A 282 -32.90 21.27 12.44
CA THR A 282 -32.45 21.23 11.02
C THR A 282 -33.66 21.16 10.10
N ASP A 283 -33.65 21.96 9.04
CA ASP A 283 -34.67 21.95 7.97
C ASP A 283 -33.99 21.79 6.59
N GLU A 284 -34.78 21.67 5.52
CA GLU A 284 -34.31 21.52 4.14
C GLU A 284 -33.47 22.70 3.64
N GLY A 285 -33.66 23.92 4.15
CA GLY A 285 -32.91 25.13 3.79
C GLY A 285 -31.47 25.11 4.25
N ASP A 286 -31.09 24.22 5.20
CA ASP A 286 -29.71 24.04 5.65
C ASP A 286 -28.83 23.28 4.65
N PHE A 287 -29.43 22.72 3.60
CA PHE A 287 -28.73 21.86 2.62
C PHE A 287 -28.71 22.50 1.24
N SER A 288 -27.55 22.57 0.62
CA SER A 288 -27.44 22.93 -0.80
C SER A 288 -27.98 21.81 -1.66
N MET A 289 -28.84 22.13 -2.63
CA MET A 289 -29.31 21.19 -3.66
C MET A 289 -28.45 21.25 -4.93
N LYS A 290 -27.55 22.24 -5.07
CA LYS A 290 -26.70 22.44 -6.26
C LYS A 290 -25.71 21.30 -6.49
N ASN A 291 -25.24 20.67 -5.40
CA ASN A 291 -24.32 19.53 -5.48
C ASN A 291 -25.01 18.23 -5.92
N LEU A 292 -26.34 18.21 -6.06
CA LEU A 292 -27.07 17.05 -6.59
C LEU A 292 -27.09 17.01 -8.13
N HIS A 293 -26.67 18.09 -8.79
CA HIS A 293 -26.63 18.17 -10.25
C HIS A 293 -25.51 17.34 -10.84
N VAL A 294 -25.86 16.36 -11.69
CA VAL A 294 -24.93 15.51 -12.42
C VAL A 294 -24.74 16.04 -13.84
N SER A 295 -23.50 16.29 -14.21
CA SER A 295 -23.11 16.68 -15.56
C SER A 295 -22.40 15.53 -16.27
N THR A 296 -22.69 15.33 -17.55
CA THR A 296 -22.13 14.26 -18.39
C THR A 296 -21.28 14.85 -19.50
N ARG A 297 -20.02 14.40 -19.62
CA ARG A 297 -19.07 14.85 -20.67
C ARG A 297 -17.97 13.84 -20.88
N LYS A 298 -17.18 13.99 -21.95
CA LYS A 298 -15.89 13.27 -22.05
C LYS A 298 -14.90 13.84 -21.03
N PRO A 299 -14.15 13.00 -20.29
CA PRO A 299 -13.20 13.51 -19.30
C PRO A 299 -11.97 14.12 -19.99
N LEU A 300 -11.33 15.06 -19.30
CA LEU A 300 -10.00 15.53 -19.69
C LEU A 300 -8.97 14.42 -19.49
N PRO A 301 -7.85 14.44 -20.25
CA PRO A 301 -6.75 13.53 -20.02
C PRO A 301 -6.23 13.62 -18.56
N ASP A 302 -5.75 12.50 -18.02
CA ASP A 302 -5.04 12.44 -16.75
C ASP A 302 -3.79 13.33 -16.81
N ILE A 303 -3.45 13.96 -15.71
CA ILE A 303 -2.23 14.76 -15.58
C ILE A 303 -1.52 14.35 -14.29
N ALA A 304 -0.20 14.14 -14.37
CA ALA A 304 0.61 14.01 -13.18
C ALA A 304 1.96 14.73 -13.35
N ALA A 305 2.46 15.26 -12.25
CA ALA A 305 3.75 15.93 -12.16
C ALA A 305 4.47 15.52 -10.88
N GLY A 306 5.77 15.30 -10.98
CA GLY A 306 6.64 14.95 -9.85
C GLY A 306 7.90 15.80 -9.84
N PHE A 307 8.35 16.14 -8.64
CA PHE A 307 9.55 16.89 -8.37
C PHE A 307 10.30 16.26 -7.22
N ALA A 308 11.63 16.12 -7.33
CA ALA A 308 12.46 15.71 -6.22
C ALA A 308 13.80 16.45 -6.28
N TYR A 309 14.21 17.00 -5.15
CA TYR A 309 15.48 17.67 -4.97
C TYR A 309 16.18 17.12 -3.74
N GLY A 310 17.46 16.78 -3.90
CA GLY A 310 18.31 16.35 -2.79
C GLY A 310 19.72 16.85 -2.97
N ASP A 311 20.36 17.24 -1.85
CA ASP A 311 21.76 17.72 -1.83
C ASP A 311 22.36 17.57 -0.43
N ARG A 312 23.68 17.69 -0.33
CA ARG A 312 24.42 17.76 0.93
C ARG A 312 25.15 19.08 1.06
N PHE A 313 25.10 19.63 2.24
CA PHE A 313 25.65 20.94 2.62
C PHE A 313 26.58 20.79 3.83
N ALA A 314 27.31 21.87 4.14
CA ALA A 314 28.21 21.95 5.30
C ALA A 314 29.23 20.80 5.36
N ASN A 315 29.96 20.56 4.27
CA ASN A 315 30.91 19.45 4.11
C ASN A 315 30.29 18.09 4.40
N ASP A 316 29.13 17.81 3.78
CA ASP A 316 28.35 16.58 3.90
C ASP A 316 27.69 16.32 5.28
N HIS A 317 27.80 17.27 6.21
CA HIS A 317 27.16 17.13 7.51
C HIS A 317 25.64 17.27 7.46
N LEU A 318 25.08 18.10 6.55
CA LEU A 318 23.65 18.33 6.42
C LEU A 318 23.14 17.77 5.09
N GLY A 319 22.37 16.72 5.15
CA GLY A 319 21.61 16.20 4.02
C GLY A 319 20.21 16.79 3.98
N VAL A 320 19.76 17.20 2.81
CA VAL A 320 18.41 17.74 2.57
C VAL A 320 17.79 16.99 1.42
N MET A 321 16.58 16.48 1.62
CA MET A 321 15.77 15.86 0.59
C MET A 321 14.35 16.40 0.65
N ALA A 322 13.79 16.79 -0.50
CA ALA A 322 12.38 17.17 -0.64
C ALA A 322 11.81 16.56 -1.92
N ALA A 323 10.62 16.00 -1.84
CA ALA A 323 9.94 15.47 -2.99
C ALA A 323 8.44 15.79 -2.94
N LEU A 324 7.87 16.01 -4.12
CA LEU A 324 6.47 16.36 -4.34
C LEU A 324 5.96 15.57 -5.53
N SER A 325 4.75 15.03 -5.42
CA SER A 325 4.04 14.35 -6.51
C SER A 325 2.60 14.80 -6.51
N PHE A 326 2.10 15.21 -7.66
CA PHE A 326 0.70 15.56 -7.89
C PHE A 326 0.14 14.72 -9.03
N ARG A 327 -1.09 14.25 -8.87
CA ARG A 327 -1.82 13.54 -9.93
C ARG A 327 -3.31 13.86 -9.87
N ASN A 328 -3.91 14.08 -11.04
CA ASN A 328 -5.34 14.08 -11.25
C ASN A 328 -5.66 13.05 -12.33
N SER A 329 -6.55 12.11 -12.05
CA SER A 329 -6.91 11.04 -12.98
C SER A 329 -8.40 10.73 -12.96
N ASN A 330 -8.94 10.39 -14.14
CA ASN A 330 -10.31 9.99 -14.34
C ASN A 330 -10.39 8.47 -14.53
N LYS A 331 -11.22 7.81 -13.73
CA LYS A 331 -11.43 6.37 -13.76
C LYS A 331 -12.89 6.08 -14.07
N GLY A 332 -13.12 5.04 -14.86
CA GLY A 332 -14.46 4.57 -15.18
C GLY A 332 -14.56 3.06 -15.10
N LYS A 333 -15.73 2.59 -14.72
CA LYS A 333 -16.03 1.16 -14.62
C LYS A 333 -17.50 0.91 -14.93
N THR A 334 -17.78 -0.17 -15.66
CA THR A 334 -19.10 -0.79 -15.71
C THR A 334 -19.16 -1.99 -14.79
N SER A 335 -20.28 -2.19 -14.11
CA SER A 335 -20.51 -3.31 -13.20
C SER A 335 -21.93 -3.82 -13.35
N ASP A 336 -22.11 -5.03 -13.88
CA ASP A 336 -23.40 -5.69 -13.99
C ASP A 336 -23.60 -6.61 -12.79
N ILE A 337 -24.64 -6.38 -12.00
CA ILE A 337 -25.04 -7.22 -10.88
C ILE A 337 -26.24 -8.07 -11.29
N TYR A 338 -26.15 -9.35 -11.00
CA TYR A 338 -27.13 -10.38 -11.35
C TYR A 338 -27.78 -10.92 -10.08
N ASP A 339 -28.89 -10.30 -9.66
CA ASP A 339 -29.64 -10.76 -8.50
C ASP A 339 -30.54 -11.93 -8.87
N THR A 340 -30.38 -13.03 -8.15
CA THR A 340 -31.19 -14.23 -8.33
C THR A 340 -32.15 -14.33 -7.14
N THR A 341 -33.39 -13.89 -7.32
CA THR A 341 -34.42 -14.04 -6.28
C THR A 341 -35.09 -15.40 -6.40
N ALA A 342 -35.32 -16.03 -5.24
CA ALA A 342 -36.02 -17.33 -5.17
C ALA A 342 -37.49 -17.21 -5.65
N ASP A 343 -38.06 -16.00 -5.63
CA ASP A 343 -39.46 -15.75 -5.91
C ASP A 343 -39.81 -15.58 -7.40
N ASN A 344 -38.81 -15.51 -8.29
CA ASN A 344 -38.99 -15.23 -9.71
C ASN A 344 -38.60 -16.41 -10.63
N ASP A 345 -38.95 -17.65 -10.30
CA ASP A 345 -38.67 -18.83 -11.12
C ASP A 345 -37.21 -18.92 -11.64
N GLY A 346 -36.26 -18.35 -10.90
CA GLY A 346 -34.84 -18.34 -11.26
C GLY A 346 -34.46 -17.33 -12.34
N ILE A 347 -35.27 -16.31 -12.61
CA ILE A 347 -34.93 -15.21 -13.53
C ILE A 347 -34.02 -14.22 -12.79
N GLN A 348 -32.83 -13.96 -13.34
CA GLN A 348 -31.92 -12.97 -12.79
C GLN A 348 -32.41 -11.55 -13.15
N ARG A 349 -32.57 -10.70 -12.14
CA ARG A 349 -32.67 -9.27 -12.32
C ARG A 349 -31.27 -8.69 -12.53
N VAL A 350 -31.09 -7.87 -13.56
CA VAL A 350 -29.79 -7.26 -13.86
C VAL A 350 -29.80 -5.79 -13.46
N THR A 351 -28.84 -5.40 -12.61
CA THR A 351 -28.58 -4.01 -12.28
C THR A 351 -27.30 -3.57 -12.98
N ASN A 352 -27.40 -2.67 -13.93
CA ASN A 352 -26.26 -2.09 -14.62
C ASN A 352 -25.74 -0.88 -13.85
N ARG A 353 -24.49 -0.91 -13.38
CA ARG A 353 -23.87 0.19 -12.64
C ARG A 353 -22.76 0.83 -13.46
N TYR A 354 -22.80 2.14 -13.58
CA TYR A 354 -21.76 2.98 -14.20
C TYR A 354 -21.07 3.79 -13.12
N PHE A 355 -19.74 3.71 -13.10
CA PHE A 355 -18.92 4.46 -12.16
C PHE A 355 -18.07 5.47 -12.91
N SER A 356 -18.09 6.70 -12.46
CA SER A 356 -17.19 7.76 -12.88
C SER A 356 -16.51 8.34 -11.66
N GLU A 357 -15.16 8.29 -11.61
CA GLU A 357 -14.39 8.75 -10.48
C GLU A 357 -13.30 9.73 -10.93
N ASN A 358 -13.25 10.91 -10.33
CA ASN A 358 -12.10 11.80 -10.43
C ASN A 358 -11.27 11.65 -9.16
N GLN A 359 -10.01 11.26 -9.33
CA GLN A 359 -9.08 11.00 -8.24
C GLN A 359 -7.94 12.01 -8.27
N THR A 360 -7.76 12.74 -7.18
CA THR A 360 -6.63 13.64 -6.98
C THR A 360 -5.69 13.07 -5.93
N ARG A 361 -4.40 13.03 -6.19
CA ARG A 361 -3.37 12.61 -5.24
C ARG A 361 -2.29 13.67 -5.15
N LEU A 362 -1.98 14.09 -3.93
CA LEU A 362 -0.86 14.94 -3.60
C LEU A 362 -0.01 14.22 -2.56
N GLY A 363 1.24 13.98 -2.88
CA GLY A 363 2.21 13.43 -1.94
C GLY A 363 3.40 14.36 -1.81
N ALA A 364 3.81 14.65 -0.58
CA ALA A 364 4.99 15.45 -0.30
C ALA A 364 5.77 14.86 0.86
N HIS A 365 7.08 14.87 0.79
CA HIS A 365 7.92 14.61 1.95
C HIS A 365 9.18 15.46 1.95
N ALA A 366 9.69 15.71 3.14
CA ALA A 366 11.00 16.32 3.36
C ALA A 366 11.76 15.52 4.41
N LYS A 367 13.06 15.37 4.22
CA LYS A 367 13.96 14.75 5.17
C LYS A 367 15.21 15.59 5.32
N LEU A 368 15.60 15.81 6.56
CA LEU A 368 16.84 16.47 6.94
C LEU A 368 17.65 15.46 7.75
N ASP A 369 18.85 15.15 7.34
CA ASP A 369 19.77 14.36 8.15
C ASP A 369 21.01 15.20 8.49
N TYR A 370 21.37 15.19 9.77
CA TYR A 370 22.50 15.95 10.29
C TYR A 370 23.49 15.05 11.02
N TYR A 371 24.70 14.96 10.49
CA TYR A 371 25.82 14.28 11.10
C TYR A 371 26.55 15.23 12.04
N ILE A 372 26.29 15.15 13.36
CA ILE A 372 27.05 15.88 14.39
C ILE A 372 28.51 15.45 14.31
N THR A 373 28.73 14.14 14.16
CA THR A 373 30.01 13.51 13.82
C THR A 373 29.70 12.32 12.92
N GLN A 374 30.71 11.64 12.37
CA GLN A 374 30.50 10.39 11.61
C GLN A 374 29.83 9.25 12.44
N ARG A 375 29.76 9.41 13.77
CA ARG A 375 29.17 8.42 14.69
C ARG A 375 27.83 8.86 15.28
N HIS A 376 27.46 10.11 15.12
CA HIS A 376 26.24 10.67 15.73
C HIS A 376 25.41 11.37 14.66
N LYS A 377 24.27 10.77 14.35
CA LYS A 377 23.33 11.24 13.31
C LYS A 377 21.98 11.57 13.95
N LEU A 378 21.40 12.69 13.53
CA LEU A 378 19.99 13.03 13.75
C LEU A 378 19.29 13.09 12.39
N ALA A 379 18.06 12.63 12.33
CA ALA A 379 17.24 12.74 11.13
C ALA A 379 15.84 13.23 11.50
N LEU A 380 15.38 14.24 10.79
CA LEU A 380 14.01 14.75 10.86
C LEU A 380 13.31 14.42 9.54
N TYR A 381 12.17 13.77 9.63
CA TYR A 381 11.32 13.46 8.49
C TYR A 381 9.94 14.07 8.67
N GLY A 382 9.36 14.61 7.60
CA GLY A 382 7.98 15.05 7.51
C GLY A 382 7.36 14.54 6.21
N GLY A 383 6.17 13.94 6.29
CA GLY A 383 5.41 13.45 5.15
C GLY A 383 3.96 13.91 5.17
N TYR A 384 3.41 14.23 4.01
CA TYR A 384 2.01 14.58 3.82
C TYR A 384 1.47 13.91 2.57
N MET A 385 0.37 13.19 2.73
CA MET A 385 -0.36 12.52 1.64
C MET A 385 -1.82 12.98 1.69
N ASP A 386 -2.37 13.33 0.52
CA ASP A 386 -3.76 13.77 0.34
C ASP A 386 -4.37 13.05 -0.86
N PHE A 387 -5.42 12.34 -0.64
CA PHE A 387 -6.16 11.61 -1.65
C PHE A 387 -7.62 12.05 -1.65
N GLY A 388 -8.04 12.70 -2.74
CA GLY A 388 -9.42 13.06 -3.01
C GLY A 388 -10.05 12.12 -4.03
N ASN A 389 -11.27 11.69 -3.79
CA ASN A 389 -12.06 10.87 -4.72
C ASN A 389 -13.47 11.43 -4.83
N SER A 390 -13.81 11.96 -6.01
CA SER A 390 -15.17 12.37 -6.37
C SER A 390 -15.78 11.31 -7.27
N GLN A 391 -16.85 10.66 -6.82
CA GLN A 391 -17.47 9.52 -7.52
C GLN A 391 -18.95 9.80 -7.79
N VAL A 392 -19.37 9.58 -9.03
CA VAL A 392 -20.76 9.35 -9.41
C VAL A 392 -20.93 7.87 -9.69
N ARG A 393 -21.90 7.24 -9.06
CA ARG A 393 -22.35 5.89 -9.39
C ARG A 393 -23.82 5.96 -9.79
N ASP A 394 -24.09 5.53 -11.01
CA ASP A 394 -25.41 5.50 -11.61
C ASP A 394 -25.79 4.04 -11.84
N ALA A 395 -26.86 3.57 -11.21
CA ALA A 395 -27.29 2.18 -11.19
C ALA A 395 -28.73 2.05 -11.71
N PHE A 396 -28.90 1.24 -12.75
CA PHE A 396 -30.21 1.01 -13.40
C PHE A 396 -30.63 -0.44 -13.22
N ALA A 397 -31.87 -0.64 -12.76
CA ALA A 397 -32.51 -1.93 -12.68
C ALA A 397 -33.99 -1.80 -13.04
N GLU A 398 -34.35 -2.26 -14.23
CA GLU A 398 -35.74 -2.17 -14.74
C GLU A 398 -36.31 -0.72 -14.71
N GLN A 399 -37.19 -0.41 -13.75
CA GLN A 399 -37.82 0.88 -13.57
C GLN A 399 -37.20 1.67 -12.39
N GLU A 400 -36.10 1.22 -11.86
CA GLU A 400 -35.40 1.86 -10.75
C GLU A 400 -34.04 2.39 -11.19
N GLU A 401 -33.71 3.60 -10.76
CA GLU A 401 -32.38 4.19 -10.91
C GLU A 401 -31.91 4.68 -9.55
N THR A 402 -30.68 4.32 -9.18
CA THR A 402 -30.05 4.79 -7.94
C THR A 402 -28.79 5.57 -8.28
N ILE A 403 -28.80 6.85 -7.99
CA ILE A 403 -27.66 7.74 -8.17
C ILE A 403 -26.97 7.94 -6.84
N ARG A 404 -25.65 7.67 -6.77
CA ARG A 404 -24.84 7.97 -5.60
C ARG A 404 -23.77 8.99 -5.94
N LEU A 405 -23.72 10.08 -5.18
CA LEU A 405 -22.76 11.16 -5.27
C LEU A 405 -21.90 11.15 -4.03
N ARG A 406 -20.60 10.88 -4.18
CA ARG A 406 -19.67 10.79 -3.05
C ARG A 406 -18.41 11.59 -3.32
N TRP A 407 -18.12 12.53 -2.45
CA TRP A 407 -16.82 13.17 -2.38
C TRP A 407 -16.11 12.75 -1.08
N GLN A 408 -14.98 12.08 -1.22
CA GLN A 408 -14.21 11.59 -0.09
C GLN A 408 -12.79 12.16 -0.15
N ARG A 409 -12.27 12.58 0.99
CA ARG A 409 -10.90 13.03 1.14
C ARG A 409 -10.21 12.28 2.27
N GLN A 410 -9.04 11.71 1.98
CA GLN A 410 -8.20 11.02 2.94
C GLN A 410 -6.86 11.73 3.02
N THR A 411 -6.40 12.02 4.24
CA THR A 411 -5.11 12.67 4.47
C THR A 411 -4.30 11.92 5.51
N ILE A 412 -2.99 11.85 5.29
CA ILE A 412 -2.02 11.32 6.25
C ILE A 412 -0.90 12.35 6.40
N ALA A 413 -0.67 12.83 7.60
CA ALA A 413 0.47 13.66 7.96
C ALA A 413 1.29 12.95 9.02
N ASN A 414 2.59 12.84 8.84
CA ASN A 414 3.48 12.27 9.84
C ASN A 414 4.79 13.04 9.94
N ALA A 415 5.31 13.12 11.16
CA ALA A 415 6.62 13.68 11.44
C ALA A 415 7.37 12.77 12.40
N SER A 416 8.64 12.55 12.15
CA SER A 416 9.50 11.75 13.02
C SER A 416 10.88 12.37 13.20
N LEU A 417 11.37 12.26 14.44
CA LEU A 417 12.74 12.61 14.81
C LEU A 417 13.45 11.33 15.24
N LEU A 418 14.57 11.04 14.59
CA LEU A 418 15.36 9.82 14.78
C LEU A 418 16.78 10.20 15.20
N GLY A 419 17.37 9.45 16.13
CA GLY A 419 18.76 9.58 16.53
C GLY A 419 19.48 8.23 16.44
N GLU A 420 20.70 8.25 15.89
CA GLU A 420 21.61 7.11 15.89
C GLU A 420 22.96 7.54 16.44
N HIS A 421 23.44 6.82 17.45
CA HIS A 421 24.68 7.12 18.14
C HIS A 421 25.51 5.86 18.25
N ARG A 422 26.72 5.88 17.71
CA ARG A 422 27.73 4.81 17.79
C ARG A 422 28.80 5.24 18.79
N MET A 423 28.97 4.47 19.84
CA MET A 423 29.82 4.79 20.98
C MET A 423 30.81 3.65 21.23
N LEU A 424 31.80 3.90 22.04
CA LEU A 424 32.91 3.03 22.40
C LEU A 424 33.83 2.70 21.21
N ALA A 425 34.97 2.06 21.53
CA ALA A 425 35.95 1.65 20.54
C ALA A 425 35.33 0.60 19.58
N GLY A 426 35.57 0.78 18.28
CA GLY A 426 35.06 -0.13 17.25
C GLY A 426 33.51 -0.15 17.11
N ASP A 427 32.86 0.94 17.50
CA ASP A 427 31.40 1.10 17.46
C ASP A 427 30.64 -0.04 18.18
N ALA A 428 31.20 -0.47 19.32
CA ALA A 428 30.69 -1.62 20.06
C ALA A 428 29.32 -1.35 20.70
N LEU A 429 29.00 -0.11 21.03
CA LEU A 429 27.71 0.29 21.58
C LEU A 429 26.97 1.18 20.58
N THR A 430 25.77 0.77 20.18
CA THR A 430 24.87 1.53 19.31
C THR A 430 23.60 1.87 20.07
N LEU A 431 23.21 3.13 20.04
CA LEU A 431 21.91 3.59 20.56
C LEU A 431 21.12 4.19 19.41
N LYS A 432 19.91 3.68 19.20
CA LYS A 432 18.92 4.24 18.28
C LYS A 432 17.68 4.64 19.06
N TRP A 433 17.12 5.76 18.74
CA TRP A 433 15.86 6.21 19.33
C TRP A 433 15.04 6.98 18.30
N GLY A 434 13.73 7.02 18.50
CA GLY A 434 12.84 7.75 17.65
C GLY A 434 11.58 8.18 18.35
N ALA A 435 11.06 9.34 17.94
CA ALA A 435 9.75 9.85 18.28
C ALA A 435 8.98 10.10 17.00
N ASN A 436 7.73 9.66 16.95
CA ASN A 436 6.84 9.81 15.80
C ASN A 436 5.50 10.38 16.24
N ILE A 437 5.00 11.33 15.47
CA ILE A 437 3.62 11.80 15.56
C ILE A 437 2.99 11.70 14.18
N ALA A 438 1.82 11.11 14.11
CA ALA A 438 1.10 10.97 12.87
C ALA A 438 -0.40 11.24 13.08
N LYS A 439 -1.04 11.81 12.06
CA LYS A 439 -2.47 12.04 12.02
C LYS A 439 -3.01 11.62 10.67
N ALA A 440 -4.06 10.80 10.69
CA ALA A 440 -4.78 10.38 9.49
C ALA A 440 -6.24 10.78 9.63
N ASN A 441 -6.83 11.32 8.55
CA ASN A 441 -8.22 11.71 8.54
C ASN A 441 -8.90 11.19 7.28
N GLN A 442 -10.18 10.84 7.43
CA GLN A 442 -11.10 10.68 6.31
C GLN A 442 -12.31 11.59 6.52
N LYS A 443 -12.73 12.27 5.47
CA LYS A 443 -13.99 13.02 5.41
C LYS A 443 -14.77 12.58 4.20
N THR A 444 -16.05 12.28 4.41
CA THR A 444 -17.01 11.97 3.37
C THR A 444 -18.27 12.80 3.66
N PRO A 445 -18.21 14.13 3.44
CA PRO A 445 -19.34 14.99 3.68
C PRO A 445 -20.34 14.82 2.56
N ASP A 446 -21.62 14.90 2.90
CA ASP A 446 -22.74 14.92 1.98
C ASP A 446 -22.70 13.76 0.95
N ASN A 447 -22.42 12.55 1.45
CA ASN A 447 -22.52 11.34 0.66
C ASN A 447 -24.00 11.08 0.37
N THR A 448 -24.41 11.42 -0.85
CA THR A 448 -25.83 11.43 -1.23
C THR A 448 -26.16 10.20 -2.05
N GLN A 449 -27.29 9.57 -1.72
CA GLN A 449 -27.91 8.51 -2.51
C GLN A 449 -29.35 8.91 -2.80
N ILE A 450 -29.74 8.91 -4.08
CA ILE A 450 -31.07 9.25 -4.55
C ILE A 450 -31.64 8.04 -5.27
N GLN A 451 -32.82 7.59 -4.89
CA GLN A 451 -33.53 6.54 -5.59
C GLN A 451 -34.69 7.14 -6.42
N LEU A 452 -34.69 6.79 -7.69
CA LEU A 452 -35.66 7.22 -8.68
C LEU A 452 -36.44 6.03 -9.20
N ASN A 453 -37.70 6.26 -9.54
CA ASN A 453 -38.51 5.30 -10.27
C ASN A 453 -38.85 5.90 -11.64
N SER A 454 -39.10 5.03 -12.63
CA SER A 454 -39.55 5.42 -13.95
C SER A 454 -40.80 4.66 -14.35
N ASN A 455 -41.56 5.20 -15.31
CA ASN A 455 -42.61 4.43 -15.97
C ASN A 455 -42.00 3.33 -16.86
N THR A 456 -42.82 2.37 -17.29
CA THR A 456 -42.40 1.24 -18.13
C THR A 456 -41.76 1.67 -19.45
N ALA A 457 -42.11 2.83 -19.98
CA ALA A 457 -41.56 3.39 -21.20
C ALA A 457 -40.23 4.18 -20.96
N GLY A 458 -39.82 4.44 -19.69
CA GLY A 458 -38.66 5.26 -19.33
C GLY A 458 -38.81 6.74 -19.69
N THR A 459 -40.03 7.23 -19.99
CA THR A 459 -40.29 8.60 -20.44
C THR A 459 -40.58 9.56 -19.29
N SER A 460 -40.88 9.03 -18.10
CA SER A 460 -41.11 9.81 -16.88
C SER A 460 -40.34 9.22 -15.74
N VAL A 461 -39.73 10.08 -14.94
CA VAL A 461 -38.90 9.71 -13.77
C VAL A 461 -39.34 10.54 -12.56
N TRP A 462 -39.43 9.94 -11.41
CA TRP A 462 -39.74 10.62 -10.14
C TRP A 462 -38.95 10.05 -8.98
N VAL A 463 -38.73 10.84 -7.93
CA VAL A 463 -38.08 10.37 -6.72
C VAL A 463 -38.93 9.33 -6.01
N ASN A 464 -38.33 8.21 -5.61
CA ASN A 464 -39.03 7.18 -4.86
C ASN A 464 -39.55 7.75 -3.52
N LYS A 465 -40.86 7.65 -3.28
CA LYS A 465 -41.51 8.23 -2.08
C LYS A 465 -41.17 7.53 -0.77
N ASN A 466 -40.76 6.26 -0.82
CA ASN A 466 -40.47 5.47 0.36
C ASN A 466 -39.02 5.65 0.83
N VAL A 467 -38.10 5.60 -0.11
CA VAL A 467 -36.66 5.68 0.15
C VAL A 467 -36.13 7.10 -0.05
N GLY A 468 -36.65 7.83 -1.07
CA GLY A 468 -36.30 9.22 -1.32
C GLY A 468 -34.83 9.46 -1.60
N ALA A 469 -34.24 10.36 -0.83
CA ALA A 469 -32.81 10.64 -0.85
C ALA A 469 -32.21 10.55 0.57
N ILE A 470 -31.03 10.01 0.66
CA ILE A 470 -30.25 9.93 1.91
C ILE A 470 -28.97 10.77 1.73
N ARG A 471 -28.68 11.63 2.70
CA ARG A 471 -27.48 12.47 2.73
C ARG A 471 -26.74 12.20 4.04
N ARG A 472 -25.43 11.82 3.94
CA ARG A 472 -24.61 11.40 5.07
C ARG A 472 -23.36 12.24 5.21
N TRP A 473 -23.01 12.58 6.45
CA TRP A 473 -21.74 13.17 6.83
C TRP A 473 -20.98 12.19 7.71
N GLU A 474 -19.86 11.76 7.21
CA GLU A 474 -18.97 10.82 7.91
C GLU A 474 -17.56 11.39 7.97
N HIS A 475 -16.94 11.37 9.14
CA HIS A 475 -15.51 11.65 9.24
C HIS A 475 -14.86 10.92 10.40
N ASN A 476 -13.59 10.58 10.19
CA ASN A 476 -12.72 9.96 11.18
C ASN A 476 -11.42 10.73 11.30
N SER A 477 -10.88 10.78 12.50
CA SER A 477 -9.56 11.31 12.78
C SER A 477 -8.79 10.36 13.68
N ASP A 478 -7.68 9.80 13.17
CA ASP A 478 -6.76 8.96 13.92
C ASP A 478 -5.49 9.74 14.24
N ARG A 479 -5.12 9.83 15.50
CA ARG A 479 -3.83 10.36 15.98
C ARG A 479 -3.02 9.23 16.58
N ASP A 480 -1.74 9.13 16.18
CA ASP A 480 -0.77 8.14 16.68
C ASP A 480 0.49 8.87 17.15
N ILE A 481 0.88 8.66 18.40
CA ILE A 481 2.12 9.15 18.98
C ILE A 481 2.90 7.94 19.46
N ALA A 482 4.14 7.78 19.00
CA ALA A 482 4.97 6.66 19.37
C ALA A 482 6.40 7.11 19.68
N GLY A 483 7.02 6.47 20.64
CA GLY A 483 8.43 6.58 20.94
C GLY A 483 9.06 5.22 21.08
N HIS A 484 10.28 5.06 20.57
CA HIS A 484 11.05 3.83 20.72
C HIS A 484 12.51 4.12 21.03
N PHE A 485 13.17 3.18 21.64
CA PHE A 485 14.61 3.17 21.80
C PHE A 485 15.15 1.76 21.64
N ASP A 486 16.37 1.63 21.10
CA ASP A 486 17.06 0.39 20.85
C ASP A 486 18.53 0.57 21.22
N MET A 487 19.05 -0.30 22.05
CA MET A 487 20.44 -0.34 22.46
C MET A 487 21.06 -1.66 22.01
N GLY A 488 22.15 -1.59 21.26
CA GLY A 488 22.89 -2.75 20.77
C GLY A 488 24.32 -2.74 21.31
N TYR A 489 24.77 -3.87 21.82
CA TYR A 489 26.16 -4.06 22.25
C TYR A 489 26.81 -5.23 21.51
N LYS A 490 27.90 -4.93 20.80
CA LYS A 490 28.64 -5.88 19.97
C LYS A 490 29.91 -6.37 20.64
N ILE A 491 29.99 -7.67 20.87
CA ILE A 491 31.14 -8.38 21.44
C ILE A 491 31.84 -9.15 20.31
N LYS A 492 33.12 -8.88 20.09
CA LYS A 492 33.95 -9.58 19.08
C LYS A 492 34.94 -10.48 19.80
N ALA A 493 34.97 -11.76 19.45
CA ALA A 493 35.92 -12.76 19.95
C ALA A 493 36.50 -13.56 18.78
N GLY A 494 37.62 -13.12 18.26
CA GLY A 494 38.23 -13.70 17.05
C GLY A 494 37.30 -13.55 15.82
N HIS A 495 36.89 -14.68 15.22
CA HIS A 495 35.96 -14.73 14.10
C HIS A 495 34.48 -14.83 14.51
N THR A 496 34.21 -14.76 15.79
CA THR A 496 32.84 -14.82 16.32
C THR A 496 32.41 -13.45 16.81
N THR A 497 31.18 -13.07 16.46
CA THR A 497 30.56 -11.84 16.93
C THR A 497 29.25 -12.18 17.62
N LEU A 498 29.05 -11.61 18.81
CA LEU A 498 27.77 -11.66 19.52
C LEU A 498 27.22 -10.23 19.63
N ASP A 499 26.08 -9.98 18.99
CA ASP A 499 25.35 -8.72 19.10
C ASP A 499 24.15 -8.91 20.03
N ILE A 500 24.11 -8.18 21.15
CA ILE A 500 23.00 -8.18 22.10
C ILE A 500 22.24 -6.88 21.92
N ASN A 501 20.94 -6.97 21.67
CA ASN A 501 20.06 -5.83 21.50
C ASN A 501 18.94 -5.88 22.53
N ALA A 502 18.60 -4.74 23.10
CA ALA A 502 17.44 -4.58 23.95
C ALA A 502 16.78 -3.22 23.67
N GLY A 503 15.47 -3.17 23.73
CA GLY A 503 14.78 -1.93 23.44
C GLY A 503 13.34 -1.95 23.92
N GLY A 504 12.66 -0.83 23.67
CA GLY A 504 11.28 -0.64 24.06
C GLY A 504 10.53 0.31 23.16
N LEU A 505 9.19 0.18 23.17
CA LEU A 505 8.27 1.00 22.41
C LEU A 505 7.09 1.38 23.30
N TYR A 506 6.66 2.63 23.20
CA TYR A 506 5.38 3.07 23.71
C TYR A 506 4.60 3.76 22.58
N ARG A 507 3.29 3.40 22.44
CA ARG A 507 2.38 4.00 21.47
C ARG A 507 1.07 4.39 22.15
N ASP A 508 0.57 5.57 21.82
CA ASP A 508 -0.76 6.07 22.18
C ASP A 508 -1.50 6.45 20.91
N LYS A 509 -2.56 5.72 20.58
CA LYS A 509 -3.41 5.96 19.42
C LYS A 509 -4.83 6.33 19.89
N LYS A 510 -5.39 7.37 19.26
CA LYS A 510 -6.76 7.82 19.50
C LYS A 510 -7.50 8.00 18.18
N ARG A 511 -8.74 7.50 18.13
CA ARG A 511 -9.71 7.73 17.05
C ARG A 511 -10.90 8.52 17.56
N ASP A 512 -11.34 9.48 16.76
CA ASP A 512 -12.62 10.15 16.90
C ASP A 512 -13.42 9.89 15.61
N SER A 513 -14.61 9.31 15.73
CA SER A 513 -15.52 8.96 14.65
C SER A 513 -16.82 9.74 14.77
N TYR A 514 -17.35 10.17 13.62
CA TYR A 514 -18.54 10.99 13.51
C TYR A 514 -19.40 10.50 12.34
N TYR A 515 -20.73 10.44 12.58
CA TYR A 515 -21.72 10.01 11.60
C TYR A 515 -23.05 10.72 11.83
N HIS A 516 -23.57 11.41 10.82
CA HIS A 516 -24.94 11.96 10.80
C HIS A 516 -25.60 11.61 9.47
N GLU A 517 -26.86 11.22 9.53
CA GLU A 517 -27.68 10.86 8.37
C GLU A 517 -28.97 11.68 8.34
N TYR A 518 -29.33 12.15 7.15
CA TYR A 518 -30.55 12.92 6.87
C TYR A 518 -31.28 12.27 5.72
N THR A 519 -32.57 11.98 5.92
CA THR A 519 -33.45 11.35 4.93
C THR A 519 -34.43 12.38 4.40
N PHE A 520 -34.54 12.44 3.09
CA PHE A 520 -35.41 13.33 2.36
C PHE A 520 -36.48 12.54 1.62
N GLN A 521 -37.62 13.18 1.39
CA GLN A 521 -38.71 12.64 0.55
C GLN A 521 -39.27 13.75 -0.34
N PRO A 522 -39.94 13.43 -1.47
CA PRO A 522 -40.55 14.45 -2.33
C PRO A 522 -41.72 15.16 -1.63
N TYR A 523 -41.87 16.45 -1.89
CA TYR A 523 -43.02 17.23 -1.41
C TYR A 523 -44.32 16.73 -2.02
N ASP A 524 -44.33 16.46 -3.32
CA ASP A 524 -45.48 15.94 -4.05
C ASP A 524 -45.13 14.53 -4.60
N GLU A 525 -45.69 13.55 -3.97
CA GLU A 525 -45.47 12.13 -4.29
C GLU A 525 -46.15 11.70 -5.60
N SER A 526 -46.99 12.55 -6.20
CA SER A 526 -47.79 12.25 -7.38
C SER A 526 -47.23 12.83 -8.68
N LYS A 527 -46.21 13.70 -8.61
CA LYS A 527 -45.62 14.34 -9.80
C LYS A 527 -44.55 13.50 -10.43
N GLU A 528 -44.82 13.08 -11.66
CA GLU A 528 -43.85 12.47 -12.55
C GLU A 528 -43.16 13.52 -13.40
N THR A 529 -41.84 13.38 -13.59
CA THR A 529 -41.04 14.31 -14.37
C THR A 529 -40.44 13.61 -15.59
N PRO A 530 -40.53 14.18 -16.80
CA PRO A 530 -39.88 13.60 -17.98
C PRO A 530 -38.38 13.41 -17.76
N TYR A 531 -37.88 12.22 -18.13
CA TYR A 531 -36.50 11.79 -17.91
C TYR A 531 -35.44 12.78 -18.44
N ASP A 532 -35.63 13.32 -19.64
CA ASP A 532 -34.71 14.27 -20.26
C ASP A 532 -34.62 15.61 -19.51
N GLN A 533 -35.64 15.99 -18.80
CA GLN A 533 -35.66 17.21 -18.00
C GLN A 533 -35.04 16.99 -16.63
N PHE A 534 -35.03 15.75 -16.14
CA PHE A 534 -34.48 15.42 -14.83
C PHE A 534 -32.94 15.40 -14.85
N LYS A 535 -32.33 14.75 -15.83
CA LYS A 535 -30.87 14.60 -15.98
C LYS A 535 -30.15 15.87 -16.47
N GLY A 536 -30.43 17.00 -16.08
CA GLY A 536 -29.75 18.24 -16.45
C GLY A 536 -30.38 19.44 -15.80
N SER A 537 -31.37 19.20 -14.96
CA SER A 537 -32.12 20.26 -14.29
C SER A 537 -31.48 20.71 -12.99
N ASP A 538 -31.58 21.96 -12.71
CA ASP A 538 -31.31 22.57 -11.43
C ASP A 538 -32.43 22.17 -10.46
N TRP A 539 -32.12 21.36 -9.44
CA TRP A 539 -33.09 20.86 -8.45
C TRP A 539 -33.84 21.99 -7.72
N ASP A 540 -33.22 23.15 -7.55
CA ASP A 540 -33.83 24.32 -6.90
C ASP A 540 -34.92 24.96 -7.74
N ASN A 541 -34.99 24.72 -9.04
CA ASN A 541 -35.91 25.35 -9.99
C ASN A 541 -36.97 24.39 -10.56
N TYR A 542 -36.99 23.15 -10.06
CA TYR A 542 -37.87 22.13 -10.61
C TYR A 542 -39.14 21.96 -9.78
N ASP A 543 -40.28 22.40 -10.34
CA ASP A 543 -41.63 22.38 -9.68
C ASP A 543 -42.15 20.98 -9.32
N GLY A 544 -41.39 19.90 -9.55
CA GLY A 544 -41.84 18.54 -9.32
C GLY A 544 -40.92 17.70 -8.45
N ILE A 545 -39.69 18.17 -8.15
CA ILE A 545 -38.66 17.39 -7.43
C ILE A 545 -38.16 18.14 -6.20
N SER A 546 -38.97 18.97 -5.59
CA SER A 546 -38.59 19.56 -4.31
C SER A 546 -38.56 18.47 -3.25
N LEU A 547 -37.42 18.37 -2.57
CA LEU A 547 -37.19 17.42 -1.48
C LEU A 547 -37.38 18.12 -0.13
N ARG A 548 -38.21 17.54 0.72
CA ARG A 548 -38.34 17.96 2.13
C ARG A 548 -37.60 17.01 3.05
N LEU A 549 -37.09 17.55 4.14
CA LEU A 549 -36.50 16.75 5.20
C LEU A 549 -37.54 15.87 5.87
N LYS A 550 -37.37 14.54 5.84
CA LYS A 550 -38.25 13.56 6.47
C LYS A 550 -37.87 13.28 7.92
N SER A 551 -36.61 12.98 8.11
CA SER A 551 -36.01 12.60 9.39
C SER A 551 -34.52 12.72 9.37
N TYR A 552 -33.91 12.70 10.56
CA TYR A 552 -32.48 12.61 10.67
C TYR A 552 -32.04 11.74 11.87
N THR A 553 -30.92 11.06 11.74
CA THR A 553 -30.31 10.23 12.77
C THR A 553 -28.97 10.83 13.17
N LEU A 554 -28.89 11.31 14.42
CA LEU A 554 -27.69 11.94 14.97
C LEU A 554 -27.04 11.09 16.08
N THR A 555 -27.76 10.11 16.60
CA THR A 555 -27.39 9.32 17.79
C THR A 555 -26.95 7.90 17.40
N ASP A 556 -26.32 7.76 16.24
CA ASP A 556 -25.80 6.47 15.77
C ASP A 556 -24.56 6.04 16.56
N PRO A 557 -24.38 4.74 16.89
CA PRO A 557 -23.16 4.21 17.54
C PRO A 557 -21.86 4.45 16.77
N MET A 558 -21.95 4.83 15.51
CA MET A 558 -20.81 5.30 14.71
C MET A 558 -20.21 6.62 15.21
N ASN A 559 -20.90 7.34 16.10
CA ASN A 559 -20.37 8.46 16.85
C ASN A 559 -19.65 7.93 18.09
N TYR A 560 -18.35 7.65 17.98
CA TYR A 560 -17.56 7.07 19.05
C TYR A 560 -16.14 7.66 19.13
N GLY A 561 -15.55 7.58 20.32
CA GLY A 561 -14.14 7.72 20.55
C GLY A 561 -13.49 6.35 20.82
N ALA A 562 -12.29 6.12 20.34
CA ALA A 562 -11.54 4.90 20.65
C ALA A 562 -10.09 5.18 20.97
N THR A 563 -9.48 4.32 21.80
CA THR A 563 -8.08 4.43 22.21
C THR A 563 -7.37 3.10 22.15
N GLU A 564 -6.09 3.12 21.74
CA GLU A 564 -5.20 1.96 21.82
C GLU A 564 -3.86 2.41 22.42
N LYS A 565 -3.44 1.76 23.51
CA LYS A 565 -2.14 1.99 24.14
C LYS A 565 -1.35 0.70 24.12
N ILE A 566 -0.11 0.78 23.64
CA ILE A 566 0.79 -0.36 23.53
C ILE A 566 2.09 -0.01 24.25
N GLY A 567 2.45 -0.80 25.26
CA GLY A 567 3.76 -0.79 25.86
C GLY A 567 4.50 -2.07 25.52
N ALA A 568 5.70 -1.97 24.96
CA ALA A 568 6.46 -3.15 24.57
C ALA A 568 7.93 -3.05 24.99
N GLY A 569 8.53 -4.20 25.32
CA GLY A 569 9.94 -4.35 25.55
C GLY A 569 10.47 -5.62 24.90
N TYR A 570 11.73 -5.62 24.48
CA TYR A 570 12.34 -6.78 23.86
C TYR A 570 13.81 -6.95 24.23
N GLY A 571 14.29 -8.20 24.13
CA GLY A 571 15.68 -8.58 24.12
C GLY A 571 15.98 -9.53 22.97
N LYS A 572 17.09 -9.33 22.28
CA LYS A 572 17.51 -10.12 21.11
C LYS A 572 19.02 -10.34 21.13
N ALA A 573 19.48 -11.56 20.86
CA ALA A 573 20.87 -11.90 20.69
C ALA A 573 21.10 -12.44 19.26
N THR A 574 22.16 -11.95 18.61
CA THR A 574 22.58 -12.41 17.28
C THR A 574 24.03 -12.93 17.37
N LEU A 575 24.21 -14.23 17.18
CA LEU A 575 25.50 -14.89 17.14
C LEU A 575 25.92 -15.10 15.69
N THR A 576 27.05 -14.54 15.29
CA THR A 576 27.67 -14.79 13.99
C THR A 576 28.99 -15.53 14.19
N ALA A 577 29.08 -16.74 13.68
CA ALA A 577 30.24 -17.62 13.80
C ALA A 577 30.52 -18.37 12.49
N GLY A 578 31.55 -17.98 11.77
CA GLY A 578 31.92 -18.56 10.49
C GLY A 578 30.74 -18.46 9.48
N LYS A 579 30.19 -19.61 9.07
CA LYS A 579 29.07 -19.70 8.11
C LYS A 579 27.69 -19.56 8.73
N TRP A 580 27.60 -19.43 10.05
CA TRP A 580 26.33 -19.43 10.80
C TRP A 580 26.03 -18.07 11.37
N GLN A 581 24.78 -17.69 11.27
CA GLN A 581 24.20 -16.56 11.97
C GLN A 581 22.91 -17.03 12.66
N ILE A 582 22.87 -16.91 13.98
CA ILE A 582 21.75 -17.39 14.81
C ILE A 582 21.20 -16.19 15.56
N VAL A 583 19.90 -15.99 15.46
CA VAL A 583 19.15 -14.96 16.19
C VAL A 583 18.18 -15.64 17.13
N ALA A 584 18.10 -15.17 18.36
CA ALA A 584 17.07 -15.54 19.31
C ALA A 584 16.59 -14.28 20.02
N GLY A 585 15.28 -14.12 20.12
CA GLY A 585 14.66 -12.95 20.71
C GLY A 585 13.38 -13.26 21.47
N LEU A 586 13.01 -12.35 22.33
CA LEU A 586 11.73 -12.36 23.03
C LEU A 586 11.23 -10.92 23.15
N ARG A 587 9.98 -10.72 22.74
CA ARG A 587 9.27 -9.46 22.89
C ARG A 587 8.04 -9.67 23.75
N ALA A 588 7.74 -8.72 24.63
CA ALA A 588 6.49 -8.64 25.37
C ALA A 588 5.74 -7.39 24.94
N GLU A 589 4.46 -7.53 24.57
CA GLU A 589 3.58 -6.42 24.25
C GLU A 589 2.35 -6.42 25.15
N ASN A 590 2.15 -5.33 25.89
CA ASN A 590 0.94 -5.08 26.66
C ASN A 590 0.04 -4.14 25.87
N THR A 591 -1.17 -4.58 25.59
CA THR A 591 -2.19 -3.84 24.80
C THR A 591 -3.37 -3.50 25.69
N ARG A 592 -3.79 -2.24 25.61
CA ARG A 592 -5.05 -1.75 26.15
C ARG A 592 -5.80 -1.07 25.00
N GLN A 593 -6.94 -1.62 24.60
CA GLN A 593 -7.75 -1.14 23.47
C GLN A 593 -9.21 -1.01 23.93
N GLY A 594 -9.87 0.11 23.60
CA GLY A 594 -11.27 0.30 23.96
C GLY A 594 -11.96 1.39 23.16
N TYR A 595 -13.28 1.44 23.30
CA TYR A 595 -14.15 2.46 22.72
C TYR A 595 -15.09 3.06 23.74
N THR A 596 -15.62 4.23 23.44
CA THR A 596 -16.68 4.91 24.20
C THR A 596 -17.64 5.50 23.19
N LEU A 597 -18.92 5.12 23.27
CA LEU A 597 -20.00 5.68 22.44
C LEU A 597 -20.32 7.10 22.92
N GLN A 598 -20.60 8.00 21.98
CA GLN A 598 -21.11 9.35 22.32
C GLN A 598 -22.58 9.30 22.75
N PHE A 599 -23.34 8.33 22.22
CA PHE A 599 -24.74 8.11 22.53
C PHE A 599 -24.95 6.65 22.92
N VAL A 600 -25.69 6.45 24.01
CA VAL A 600 -26.05 5.10 24.48
C VAL A 600 -27.31 4.69 23.75
N THR A 601 -27.25 3.58 23.01
CA THR A 601 -28.41 2.93 22.42
C THR A 601 -28.91 1.80 23.31
N ASP A 602 -30.22 1.58 23.34
CA ASP A 602 -30.82 0.53 24.15
C ASP A 602 -30.17 -0.85 23.89
N GLY A 603 -29.76 -1.50 24.98
CA GLY A 603 -29.15 -2.84 24.93
C GLY A 603 -27.63 -2.88 24.74
N ASN A 604 -26.96 -1.77 24.43
CA ASN A 604 -25.52 -1.72 24.27
C ASN A 604 -24.78 -1.11 25.47
N ALA A 605 -23.59 -1.63 25.78
CA ALA A 605 -22.70 -1.00 26.73
C ALA A 605 -22.16 0.32 26.17
N ASN A 606 -22.16 1.38 27.00
CA ASN A 606 -21.62 2.69 26.61
C ASN A 606 -20.13 2.66 26.24
N ALA A 607 -19.37 1.71 26.77
CA ALA A 607 -17.94 1.56 26.51
C ALA A 607 -17.53 0.09 26.60
N GLY A 608 -16.50 -0.27 25.84
CA GLY A 608 -15.85 -1.57 25.93
C GLY A 608 -14.33 -1.40 26.01
N GLU A 609 -13.66 -2.27 26.74
CA GLU A 609 -12.20 -2.28 26.87
C GLU A 609 -11.67 -3.71 26.92
N GLN A 610 -10.57 -3.95 26.19
CA GLN A 610 -9.81 -5.19 26.21
C GLN A 610 -8.39 -4.90 26.68
N ARG A 611 -7.84 -5.80 27.53
CA ARG A 611 -6.44 -5.76 27.98
C ARG A 611 -5.83 -7.14 27.89
N TYR A 612 -4.64 -7.21 27.30
CA TYR A 612 -3.90 -8.46 27.18
C TYR A 612 -2.41 -8.22 27.05
N THR A 613 -1.63 -9.25 27.35
CA THR A 613 -0.17 -9.23 27.20
C THR A 613 0.25 -10.45 26.40
N ASP A 614 0.97 -10.20 25.31
CA ASP A 614 1.48 -11.23 24.44
C ASP A 614 2.99 -11.38 24.59
N TRP A 615 3.43 -12.63 24.69
CA TRP A 615 4.84 -13.01 24.66
C TRP A 615 5.15 -13.54 23.26
N LEU A 616 6.09 -12.90 22.58
CA LEU A 616 6.41 -13.11 21.17
C LEU A 616 7.85 -13.56 21.02
N PRO A 617 8.13 -14.86 21.20
CA PRO A 617 9.46 -15.43 20.94
C PRO A 617 9.75 -15.46 19.46
N ASP A 618 11.03 -15.32 19.09
CA ASP A 618 11.57 -15.54 17.76
C ASP A 618 12.92 -16.26 17.77
N ALA A 619 13.15 -17.06 16.74
CA ALA A 619 14.41 -17.72 16.49
C ALA A 619 14.68 -17.84 14.99
N HIS A 620 15.85 -17.39 14.54
CA HIS A 620 16.24 -17.45 13.13
C HIS A 620 17.65 -18.03 13.00
N ILE A 621 17.81 -18.90 12.05
CA ILE A 621 19.11 -19.51 11.71
C ILE A 621 19.38 -19.23 10.23
N LYS A 622 20.51 -18.63 9.92
CA LYS A 622 21.01 -18.46 8.57
C LYS A 622 22.33 -19.21 8.44
N TRP A 623 22.36 -20.12 7.48
CA TRP A 623 23.55 -20.87 7.13
C TRP A 623 24.02 -20.47 5.74
N ASN A 624 25.22 -19.92 5.63
CA ASN A 624 25.89 -19.65 4.37
C ASN A 624 26.44 -20.97 3.82
N VAL A 625 25.60 -21.73 3.10
CA VAL A 625 25.94 -23.06 2.53
C VAL A 625 27.13 -22.94 1.58
N HIS A 626 27.05 -21.95 0.71
CA HIS A 626 28.06 -21.52 -0.21
C HIS A 626 28.19 -20.01 -0.16
N ARG A 627 29.28 -19.44 -0.73
CA ARG A 627 29.46 -17.98 -0.73
C ARG A 627 28.28 -17.21 -1.39
N ASP A 628 27.59 -17.85 -2.34
CA ASP A 628 26.47 -17.24 -3.06
C ASP A 628 25.11 -17.87 -2.69
N ALA A 629 25.07 -18.74 -1.67
CA ALA A 629 23.86 -19.45 -1.28
C ALA A 629 23.68 -19.47 0.23
N ASN A 630 22.47 -19.14 0.68
CA ASN A 630 22.03 -19.19 2.06
C ASN A 630 20.87 -20.16 2.24
N LEU A 631 20.83 -20.82 3.39
CA LEU A 631 19.65 -21.52 3.89
C LEU A 631 19.21 -20.82 5.18
N ARG A 632 17.92 -20.46 5.25
CA ARG A 632 17.32 -19.81 6.43
C ARG A 632 16.23 -20.67 7.00
N LEU A 633 16.21 -20.78 8.33
CA LEU A 633 15.11 -21.33 9.10
C LEU A 633 14.66 -20.24 10.07
N SER A 634 13.37 -19.97 10.11
CA SER A 634 12.79 -18.95 10.98
C SER A 634 11.58 -19.51 11.71
N TYR A 635 11.48 -19.18 12.99
CA TYR A 635 10.28 -19.30 13.81
C TYR A 635 10.00 -17.95 14.45
N TYR A 636 8.75 -17.53 14.47
CA TYR A 636 8.32 -16.35 15.21
C TYR A 636 6.83 -16.42 15.55
N LYS A 637 6.49 -15.88 16.73
CA LYS A 637 5.10 -15.68 17.12
C LYS A 637 4.66 -14.27 16.78
N ALA A 638 3.46 -14.12 16.24
CA ALA A 638 2.88 -12.84 15.84
C ALA A 638 1.42 -12.75 16.27
N ILE A 639 0.87 -11.55 16.28
CA ILE A 639 -0.52 -11.25 16.66
C ILE A 639 -1.21 -10.42 15.59
N ASN A 640 -2.54 -10.32 15.70
CA ASN A 640 -3.33 -9.31 15.00
C ASN A 640 -4.45 -8.80 15.91
N ARG A 641 -4.53 -7.47 16.03
CA ARG A 641 -5.52 -6.77 16.85
C ARG A 641 -6.75 -6.44 16.02
N PRO A 642 -7.98 -6.49 16.59
CA PRO A 642 -9.17 -5.98 15.95
C PRO A 642 -9.02 -4.49 15.62
N SER A 643 -9.72 -4.00 14.60
CA SER A 643 -9.85 -2.56 14.33
C SER A 643 -10.83 -1.92 15.34
N PHE A 644 -10.73 -0.61 15.51
CA PHE A 644 -11.71 0.12 16.35
C PHE A 644 -13.13 -0.05 15.83
N PHE A 645 -13.30 0.01 14.52
CA PHE A 645 -14.59 -0.17 13.87
C PHE A 645 -15.19 -1.55 14.18
N GLU A 646 -14.40 -2.60 14.20
CA GLU A 646 -14.88 -3.97 14.39
C GLU A 646 -15.43 -4.25 15.79
N ILE A 647 -14.89 -3.56 16.81
CA ILE A 647 -15.28 -3.77 18.21
C ILE A 647 -16.42 -2.84 18.68
N VAL A 648 -16.81 -1.85 17.88
CA VAL A 648 -17.93 -0.93 18.20
C VAL A 648 -19.25 -1.60 17.83
N PRO A 649 -20.29 -1.61 18.69
CA PRO A 649 -21.57 -2.25 18.41
C PRO A 649 -22.46 -1.36 17.51
N TYR A 650 -22.05 -1.12 16.28
CA TYR A 650 -22.83 -0.38 15.30
C TYR A 650 -23.69 -1.31 14.45
N HIS A 651 -24.75 -0.76 13.86
CA HIS A 651 -25.56 -1.37 12.81
C HIS A 651 -25.69 -0.39 11.65
N ILE A 652 -25.26 -0.77 10.45
CA ILE A 652 -25.37 0.05 9.25
C ILE A 652 -26.19 -0.69 8.21
N ILE A 653 -27.19 -0.03 7.67
CA ILE A 653 -27.95 -0.51 6.53
C ILE A 653 -27.26 -0.02 5.26
N ASN A 654 -26.69 -0.93 4.49
CA ASN A 654 -26.06 -0.67 3.21
C ASN A 654 -26.89 -1.26 2.08
N GLU A 655 -26.52 -0.89 0.86
CA GLU A 655 -27.22 -1.32 -0.35
C GLU A 655 -27.00 -2.81 -0.68
N ASP A 656 -25.75 -3.30 -0.51
CA ASP A 656 -25.41 -4.69 -0.86
C ASP A 656 -25.68 -5.65 0.31
N TYR A 657 -25.42 -5.23 1.56
CA TYR A 657 -25.68 -5.98 2.79
C TYR A 657 -25.55 -5.08 4.02
N ASN A 658 -26.31 -5.39 5.07
CA ASN A 658 -26.19 -4.73 6.36
C ASN A 658 -24.89 -5.13 7.06
N GLU A 659 -24.31 -4.22 7.82
CA GLU A 659 -23.08 -4.46 8.57
C GLU A 659 -23.29 -4.23 10.06
N CYS A 660 -22.64 -5.02 10.92
CA CYS A 660 -22.56 -4.73 12.34
C CYS A 660 -21.20 -5.07 12.93
N GLY A 661 -20.81 -4.39 14.00
CA GLY A 661 -19.61 -4.68 14.75
C GLY A 661 -19.80 -5.79 15.78
N ASN A 662 -18.69 -6.24 16.40
CA ASN A 662 -18.69 -7.30 17.41
C ASN A 662 -17.74 -6.96 18.55
N PRO A 663 -18.26 -6.47 19.70
CA PRO A 663 -17.45 -6.14 20.88
C PRO A 663 -16.70 -7.32 21.52
N ASP A 664 -17.14 -8.55 21.25
CA ASP A 664 -16.58 -9.78 21.84
C ASP A 664 -15.39 -10.36 21.06
N LEU A 665 -14.93 -9.67 20.03
CA LEU A 665 -13.79 -10.10 19.22
C LEU A 665 -12.52 -10.28 20.06
N LYS A 666 -11.87 -11.42 19.89
CA LYS A 666 -10.55 -11.71 20.43
C LYS A 666 -9.47 -11.39 19.42
N HIS A 667 -8.31 -10.94 19.90
CA HIS A 667 -7.15 -10.79 19.03
C HIS A 667 -6.67 -12.15 18.51
N THR A 668 -6.14 -12.17 17.29
CA THR A 668 -5.58 -13.36 16.65
C THR A 668 -4.13 -13.53 17.08
N THR A 669 -3.69 -14.78 17.29
CA THR A 669 -2.27 -15.13 17.47
C THR A 669 -1.86 -16.16 16.44
N ALA A 670 -0.57 -16.20 16.04
CA ALA A 670 -0.07 -17.21 15.12
C ALA A 670 1.37 -17.59 15.42
N ASP A 671 1.66 -18.89 15.30
CA ASP A 671 3.00 -19.45 15.27
C ASP A 671 3.42 -19.65 13.82
N ASN A 672 4.55 -19.07 13.42
CA ASN A 672 4.98 -18.98 12.03
C ASN A 672 6.34 -19.66 11.86
N PHE A 673 6.46 -20.47 10.80
CA PHE A 673 7.68 -21.22 10.44
C PHE A 673 8.00 -20.95 8.98
N ASP A 674 9.28 -20.64 8.68
CA ASP A 674 9.79 -20.43 7.33
C ASP A 674 11.08 -21.22 7.11
N LEU A 675 11.17 -21.89 5.95
CA LEU A 675 12.39 -22.49 5.43
C LEU A 675 12.68 -21.90 4.06
N ARG A 676 13.79 -21.15 3.90
CA ARG A 676 14.09 -20.45 2.66
C ARG A 676 15.51 -20.76 2.19
N TYR A 677 15.63 -21.22 0.94
CA TYR A 677 16.86 -21.31 0.21
C TYR A 677 17.01 -20.08 -0.70
N GLU A 678 18.19 -19.45 -0.67
CA GLU A 678 18.53 -18.27 -1.46
C GLU A 678 19.82 -18.55 -2.24
N TYR A 679 19.80 -18.29 -3.54
CA TYR A 679 20.96 -18.38 -4.41
C TYR A 679 21.10 -17.13 -5.26
N PHE A 680 22.26 -16.48 -5.18
CA PHE A 680 22.59 -15.23 -5.86
C PHE A 680 23.75 -15.47 -6.85
N PRO A 681 23.49 -16.05 -8.03
CA PRO A 681 24.54 -16.41 -8.99
C PRO A 681 25.23 -15.21 -9.64
N GLY A 682 24.62 -14.03 -9.58
CA GLY A 682 25.12 -12.75 -10.07
C GLY A 682 24.64 -11.60 -9.22
N GLN A 683 25.13 -10.40 -9.51
CA GLN A 683 24.86 -9.22 -8.67
C GLN A 683 23.39 -8.76 -8.68
N SER A 684 22.73 -8.92 -9.83
CA SER A 684 21.30 -8.60 -10.01
C SER A 684 20.46 -9.84 -10.23
N GLU A 685 21.00 -11.03 -9.97
CA GLU A 685 20.33 -12.30 -10.21
C GLU A 685 20.00 -13.01 -8.91
N GLN A 686 18.90 -13.75 -8.90
CA GLN A 686 18.49 -14.54 -7.75
C GLN A 686 17.63 -15.74 -8.12
N LEU A 687 17.71 -16.76 -7.28
CA LEU A 687 16.75 -17.84 -7.15
C LEU A 687 16.42 -17.99 -5.66
N MET A 688 15.16 -17.82 -5.29
CA MET A 688 14.70 -18.02 -3.94
C MET A 688 13.57 -19.04 -3.93
N VAL A 689 13.64 -19.98 -3.00
CA VAL A 689 12.59 -20.97 -2.75
C VAL A 689 12.28 -20.94 -1.26
N CYS A 690 11.02 -20.71 -0.91
CA CYS A 690 10.58 -20.60 0.48
C CYS A 690 9.38 -21.50 0.73
N LEU A 691 9.46 -22.33 1.77
CA LEU A 691 8.33 -23.02 2.36
C LEU A 691 7.92 -22.29 3.62
N PHE A 692 6.61 -22.10 3.82
CA PHE A 692 6.09 -21.47 5.03
C PHE A 692 4.91 -22.26 5.59
N TYR A 693 4.75 -22.19 6.93
CA TYR A 693 3.64 -22.74 7.67
C TYR A 693 3.23 -21.77 8.78
N LYS A 694 1.92 -21.58 8.95
CA LYS A 694 1.32 -20.75 10.00
C LYS A 694 0.22 -21.52 10.70
N ASP A 695 0.28 -21.59 12.02
CA ASP A 695 -0.79 -22.08 12.89
C ASP A 695 -1.48 -20.87 13.54
N ILE A 696 -2.75 -20.67 13.24
CA ILE A 696 -3.46 -19.42 13.50
C ILE A 696 -4.60 -19.68 14.47
N HIS A 697 -4.57 -19.01 15.63
CA HIS A 697 -5.59 -19.11 16.66
C HIS A 697 -6.49 -17.85 16.65
N ASN A 698 -7.80 -18.08 16.73
CA ASN A 698 -8.83 -17.05 16.71
C ASN A 698 -8.72 -16.09 15.50
N PRO A 699 -8.60 -16.57 14.25
CA PRO A 699 -8.60 -15.68 13.09
C PRO A 699 -9.90 -14.87 13.07
N ILE A 700 -9.76 -13.57 12.73
CA ILE A 700 -10.90 -12.68 12.53
C ILE A 700 -11.24 -12.68 11.05
N GLU A 701 -12.47 -13.06 10.69
CA GLU A 701 -12.99 -12.98 9.34
C GLU A 701 -14.38 -12.34 9.37
N TYR A 702 -14.78 -11.73 8.24
CA TYR A 702 -16.12 -11.22 8.06
C TYR A 702 -17.00 -12.29 7.41
N GLY A 703 -18.17 -12.53 7.97
CA GLY A 703 -19.15 -13.49 7.45
C GLY A 703 -20.58 -13.00 7.63
N MET A 704 -21.50 -13.56 6.84
CA MET A 704 -22.93 -13.29 6.94
C MET A 704 -23.50 -14.01 8.17
N THR A 705 -24.07 -13.27 9.10
CA THR A 705 -24.64 -13.76 10.36
C THR A 705 -26.05 -13.24 10.55
N ALA A 706 -26.98 -14.08 11.00
CA ALA A 706 -28.32 -13.63 11.34
C ALA A 706 -28.34 -13.03 12.76
N ILE A 707 -28.91 -11.85 12.89
CA ILE A 707 -29.21 -11.19 14.14
C ILE A 707 -30.70 -10.86 14.13
N GLY A 708 -31.52 -11.59 14.92
CA GLY A 708 -32.96 -11.52 14.80
C GLY A 708 -33.43 -12.06 13.44
N GLN A 709 -34.21 -11.26 12.71
CA GLN A 709 -34.72 -11.60 11.38
C GLN A 709 -33.83 -11.06 10.23
N GLU A 710 -32.83 -10.28 10.53
CA GLU A 710 -31.96 -9.66 9.54
C GLU A 710 -30.60 -10.37 9.45
N THR A 711 -29.95 -10.24 8.29
CA THR A 711 -28.62 -10.78 8.04
C THR A 711 -27.62 -9.65 7.96
N PHE A 712 -26.55 -9.75 8.74
CA PHE A 712 -25.47 -8.77 8.80
C PHE A 712 -24.14 -9.40 8.40
N TYR A 713 -23.33 -8.61 7.73
CA TYR A 713 -21.91 -8.87 7.48
C TYR A 713 -21.11 -8.46 8.73
N THR A 714 -20.64 -9.43 9.49
CA THR A 714 -20.12 -9.24 10.85
C THR A 714 -18.73 -9.84 10.99
N PRO A 715 -17.78 -9.15 11.66
CA PRO A 715 -16.50 -9.75 12.02
C PRO A 715 -16.67 -10.77 13.15
N GLY A 716 -16.02 -11.93 13.04
CA GLY A 716 -16.07 -13.00 14.04
C GLY A 716 -14.79 -13.82 14.12
N ASN A 717 -14.59 -14.51 15.25
CA ASN A 717 -13.55 -15.53 15.42
C ASN A 717 -14.16 -16.90 15.13
N TYR A 718 -13.89 -17.46 13.93
CA TYR A 718 -14.56 -18.69 13.45
C TYR A 718 -13.79 -20.00 13.73
N GLY A 719 -12.89 -20.02 14.72
CA GLY A 719 -12.13 -21.20 15.11
C GLY A 719 -10.63 -21.03 14.90
N ASN A 720 -9.90 -22.12 14.66
CA ASN A 720 -8.48 -22.10 14.36
C ASN A 720 -8.25 -22.40 12.88
N ALA A 721 -7.16 -21.88 12.34
CA ALA A 721 -6.81 -22.06 10.94
C ALA A 721 -5.35 -22.46 10.76
N SER A 722 -5.06 -23.16 9.68
CA SER A 722 -3.69 -23.37 9.22
C SER A 722 -3.49 -22.77 7.83
N ASN A 723 -2.27 -22.29 7.56
CA ASN A 723 -1.89 -21.75 6.25
C ASN A 723 -0.46 -22.16 5.92
N TRP A 724 -0.25 -22.85 4.79
CA TRP A 724 1.08 -23.26 4.34
C TRP A 724 1.24 -23.05 2.84
N GLY A 725 2.47 -22.95 2.39
CA GLY A 725 2.71 -22.74 0.97
C GLY A 725 4.18 -22.79 0.56
N LEU A 726 4.35 -22.61 -0.75
CA LEU A 726 5.62 -22.56 -1.45
C LEU A 726 5.72 -21.25 -2.23
N GLU A 727 6.83 -20.54 -2.08
CA GLU A 727 7.17 -19.37 -2.89
C GLU A 727 8.44 -19.66 -3.69
N ILE A 728 8.42 -19.31 -4.97
CA ILE A 728 9.58 -19.34 -5.87
C ILE A 728 9.74 -17.96 -6.46
N ASP A 729 10.95 -17.39 -6.43
CA ASP A 729 11.28 -16.08 -7.00
C ASP A 729 12.56 -16.21 -7.80
N VAL A 730 12.51 -15.84 -9.08
CA VAL A 730 13.61 -15.99 -10.03
C VAL A 730 13.84 -14.66 -10.74
N MET A 731 15.09 -14.23 -10.78
CA MET A 731 15.53 -13.11 -11.60
C MET A 731 16.82 -13.50 -12.31
N LYS A 732 16.81 -13.48 -13.64
CA LYS A 732 17.95 -13.87 -14.49
C LYS A 732 18.07 -12.96 -15.69
N TYR A 733 19.29 -12.51 -15.98
CA TYR A 733 19.62 -11.74 -17.17
C TYR A 733 20.38 -12.59 -18.21
N PHE A 734 20.00 -12.39 -19.47
CA PHE A 734 20.64 -12.98 -20.66
C PHE A 734 21.03 -11.82 -21.59
N ASN A 735 22.20 -11.24 -21.40
CA ASN A 735 22.67 -10.05 -22.11
C ASN A 735 21.69 -8.87 -21.88
N ARG A 736 20.95 -8.43 -22.92
CA ARG A 736 20.00 -7.33 -22.86
C ARG A 736 18.61 -7.75 -22.38
N PHE A 737 18.33 -9.04 -22.33
CA PHE A 737 17.03 -9.56 -21.90
C PHE A 737 17.11 -10.06 -20.46
N GLY A 738 16.07 -9.81 -19.70
CA GLY A 738 15.90 -10.31 -18.36
C GLY A 738 14.55 -10.96 -18.16
N ILE A 739 14.49 -11.92 -17.27
CA ILE A 739 13.26 -12.54 -16.79
C ILE A 739 13.22 -12.35 -15.28
N LYS A 740 12.11 -11.76 -14.80
CA LYS A 740 11.75 -11.73 -13.38
C LYS A 740 10.44 -12.44 -13.23
N ALA A 741 10.41 -13.54 -12.49
CA ALA A 741 9.20 -14.32 -12.29
C ALA A 741 9.08 -14.77 -10.84
N ASN A 742 7.88 -14.74 -10.29
CA ASN A 742 7.58 -15.34 -9.01
C ASN A 742 6.27 -16.13 -9.07
N TYR A 743 6.24 -17.20 -8.30
CA TYR A 743 5.07 -18.05 -8.14
C TYR A 743 4.89 -18.37 -6.67
N THR A 744 3.65 -18.30 -6.22
CA THR A 744 3.27 -18.66 -4.86
C THR A 744 2.09 -19.62 -4.91
N TYR A 745 2.28 -20.77 -4.27
CA TYR A 745 1.19 -21.68 -3.92
C TYR A 745 0.86 -21.52 -2.45
N THR A 746 -0.41 -21.36 -2.13
CA THR A 746 -0.88 -21.21 -0.75
C THR A 746 -2.08 -22.11 -0.51
N HIS A 747 -2.04 -22.90 0.54
CA HIS A 747 -3.16 -23.73 0.99
C HIS A 747 -3.49 -23.39 2.44
N SER A 748 -4.70 -22.93 2.70
CA SER A 748 -5.21 -22.72 4.06
C SER A 748 -6.44 -23.56 4.32
N LYS A 749 -6.71 -23.81 5.60
CA LYS A 749 -7.89 -24.53 6.05
C LYS A 749 -8.40 -23.88 7.33
N ILE A 750 -9.67 -23.50 7.30
CA ILE A 750 -10.48 -23.15 8.47
C ILE A 750 -11.78 -23.94 8.41
N THR A 751 -12.28 -24.38 9.55
CA THR A 751 -13.57 -25.08 9.64
C THR A 751 -14.55 -24.18 10.40
N THR A 752 -15.70 -23.94 9.79
CA THR A 752 -16.77 -23.07 10.35
C THR A 752 -18.09 -23.80 10.30
N THR A 753 -18.91 -23.64 11.32
CA THR A 753 -20.27 -24.20 11.37
C THR A 753 -21.20 -23.30 10.57
N LYS A 754 -21.93 -23.86 9.62
CA LYS A 754 -22.89 -23.19 8.73
C LYS A 754 -24.25 -23.86 8.75
N LEU A 755 -25.26 -23.19 8.20
CA LEU A 755 -26.58 -23.77 8.01
C LEU A 755 -26.63 -24.55 6.70
N ARG A 756 -26.99 -25.82 6.81
CA ARG A 756 -27.24 -26.72 5.67
C ARG A 756 -28.72 -26.93 5.50
N GLU A 757 -29.23 -26.64 4.32
CA GLU A 757 -30.62 -26.88 3.95
C GLU A 757 -30.76 -28.31 3.43
N LEU A 758 -31.71 -29.03 3.94
CA LEU A 758 -32.02 -30.41 3.58
C LEU A 758 -33.49 -30.52 3.25
N THR A 759 -33.82 -31.42 2.30
CA THR A 759 -35.20 -31.73 1.97
C THR A 759 -35.52 -33.15 2.49
N ALA A 760 -36.48 -33.24 3.37
CA ALA A 760 -36.96 -34.52 3.88
C ALA A 760 -37.69 -35.33 2.79
N ALA A 761 -37.92 -36.63 3.02
CA ALA A 761 -38.56 -37.50 2.06
C ALA A 761 -40.03 -37.08 1.74
N ASP A 762 -40.67 -36.33 2.63
CA ASP A 762 -42.01 -35.75 2.47
C ASP A 762 -42.02 -34.37 1.73
N GLY A 763 -40.84 -33.90 1.29
CA GLY A 763 -40.68 -32.59 0.64
C GLY A 763 -40.52 -31.43 1.60
N THR A 764 -40.52 -31.62 2.92
CA THR A 764 -40.31 -30.57 3.92
C THR A 764 -38.86 -30.10 3.90
N ILE A 765 -38.65 -28.80 3.80
CA ILE A 765 -37.30 -28.16 3.86
C ILE A 765 -37.00 -27.85 5.32
N TYR A 766 -35.85 -28.28 5.82
CA TYR A 766 -35.35 -27.94 7.15
C TYR A 766 -33.86 -27.59 7.11
N THR A 767 -33.37 -26.92 8.12
CA THR A 767 -31.96 -26.54 8.24
C THR A 767 -31.30 -27.22 9.42
N GLU A 768 -30.07 -27.67 9.24
CA GLU A 768 -29.19 -28.20 10.27
C GLU A 768 -27.87 -27.42 10.33
N HIS A 769 -27.18 -27.54 11.46
CA HIS A 769 -25.81 -27.04 11.57
C HIS A 769 -24.83 -28.08 11.04
N ALA A 770 -24.00 -27.69 10.09
CA ALA A 770 -22.97 -28.55 9.48
C ALA A 770 -21.61 -27.83 9.41
N ASP A 771 -20.55 -28.57 9.72
CA ASP A 771 -19.19 -28.03 9.64
C ASP A 771 -18.70 -28.03 8.19
N GLN A 772 -18.25 -26.85 7.72
CA GLN A 772 -17.64 -26.67 6.42
C GLN A 772 -16.18 -26.26 6.55
N SER A 773 -15.28 -27.05 5.96
CA SER A 773 -13.88 -26.69 5.79
C SER A 773 -13.72 -25.89 4.49
N ARG A 774 -13.02 -24.76 4.55
CA ARG A 774 -12.78 -23.86 3.43
C ARG A 774 -11.43 -23.16 3.53
N PRO A 775 -10.93 -22.54 2.44
CA PRO A 775 -9.80 -21.61 2.53
C PRO A 775 -10.13 -20.39 3.40
N LEU A 776 -9.11 -19.68 3.87
CA LEU A 776 -9.25 -18.39 4.50
C LEU A 776 -9.81 -17.35 3.50
N PHE A 777 -10.53 -16.37 4.03
CA PHE A 777 -11.07 -15.25 3.27
C PHE A 777 -9.98 -14.52 2.46
N GLY A 778 -10.28 -14.19 1.21
CA GLY A 778 -9.38 -13.45 0.32
C GLY A 778 -8.17 -14.22 -0.19
N GLN A 779 -7.96 -15.47 0.22
CA GLN A 779 -6.82 -16.29 -0.21
C GLN A 779 -7.01 -16.84 -1.60
N ALA A 780 -6.04 -16.56 -2.50
CA ALA A 780 -5.87 -17.26 -3.77
C ALA A 780 -4.85 -18.39 -3.62
N ALA A 781 -5.20 -19.61 -4.06
CA ALA A 781 -4.29 -20.75 -3.99
C ALA A 781 -3.06 -20.60 -4.89
N HIS A 782 -3.19 -19.92 -6.02
CA HIS A 782 -2.13 -19.73 -7.00
C HIS A 782 -1.98 -18.23 -7.33
N VAL A 783 -0.77 -17.73 -7.19
CA VAL A 783 -0.37 -16.36 -7.57
C VAL A 783 0.89 -16.46 -8.41
N PHE A 784 0.89 -15.78 -9.55
CA PHE A 784 2.01 -15.78 -10.48
C PHE A 784 2.24 -14.39 -11.03
N ASN A 785 3.50 -13.97 -11.09
CA ASN A 785 3.94 -12.78 -11.81
C ASN A 785 5.13 -13.14 -12.70
N CYS A 786 5.13 -12.63 -13.93
CA CYS A 786 6.25 -12.77 -14.85
C CYS A 786 6.47 -11.44 -15.58
N SER A 787 7.68 -10.96 -15.58
CA SER A 787 8.11 -9.78 -16.32
C SER A 787 9.25 -10.13 -17.26
N LEU A 788 9.09 -9.83 -18.53
CA LEU A 788 10.14 -9.84 -19.53
C LEU A 788 10.74 -8.44 -19.62
N LEU A 789 12.01 -8.33 -19.40
CA LEU A 789 12.77 -7.08 -19.36
C LEU A 789 13.68 -6.99 -20.57
N TYR A 790 13.78 -5.81 -21.16
CA TYR A 790 14.77 -5.47 -22.16
C TYR A 790 15.53 -4.23 -21.71
N LYS A 791 16.86 -4.33 -21.65
CA LYS A 791 17.75 -3.23 -21.26
C LYS A 791 18.83 -3.05 -22.32
N ASP A 792 18.90 -1.89 -22.93
CA ASP A 792 19.99 -1.49 -23.83
C ASP A 792 20.60 -0.18 -23.35
N ALA A 793 21.56 -0.31 -22.44
CA ALA A 793 22.25 0.83 -21.84
C ALA A 793 22.98 1.69 -22.88
N LYS A 794 23.52 1.06 -23.95
CA LYS A 794 24.25 1.76 -25.03
C LYS A 794 23.33 2.72 -25.80
N ASN A 795 22.12 2.26 -26.10
CA ASN A 795 21.15 3.06 -26.85
C ASN A 795 20.11 3.73 -25.92
N GLY A 796 20.19 3.52 -24.60
CA GLY A 796 19.30 4.11 -23.62
C GLY A 796 17.85 3.62 -23.66
N TRP A 797 17.60 2.36 -24.04
CA TRP A 797 16.28 1.75 -24.05
C TRP A 797 16.10 0.82 -22.86
N ASP A 798 15.01 1.03 -22.12
CA ASP A 798 14.50 0.12 -21.11
C ASP A 798 13.04 -0.20 -21.45
N ALA A 799 12.66 -1.49 -21.45
CA ALA A 799 11.28 -1.92 -21.68
C ALA A 799 10.91 -3.13 -20.82
N GLN A 800 9.64 -3.24 -20.50
CA GLN A 800 9.09 -4.34 -19.72
C GLN A 800 7.71 -4.73 -20.23
N VAL A 801 7.45 -6.03 -20.31
CA VAL A 801 6.11 -6.60 -20.41
C VAL A 801 5.89 -7.48 -19.19
N ALA A 802 4.83 -7.20 -18.45
CA ALA A 802 4.53 -7.85 -17.18
C ALA A 802 3.15 -8.49 -17.19
N CYS A 803 3.11 -9.77 -16.84
CA CYS A 803 1.89 -10.55 -16.70
C CYS A 803 1.70 -10.92 -15.22
N SER A 804 0.50 -10.75 -14.68
CA SER A 804 0.12 -11.21 -13.36
C SER A 804 -1.11 -12.10 -13.42
N TYR A 805 -1.14 -13.11 -12.56
CA TYR A 805 -2.26 -14.02 -12.36
C TYR A 805 -2.57 -14.15 -10.88
N THR A 806 -3.83 -13.98 -10.53
CA THR A 806 -4.38 -14.26 -9.20
C THR A 806 -5.46 -15.30 -9.35
N GLY A 807 -5.34 -16.44 -8.69
CA GLY A 807 -6.31 -17.53 -8.70
C GLY A 807 -7.63 -17.13 -8.03
N LYS A 808 -8.64 -18.02 -8.12
CA LYS A 808 -9.92 -17.79 -7.44
C LYS A 808 -9.74 -17.67 -5.93
N ARG A 809 -10.60 -16.85 -5.29
CA ARG A 809 -10.59 -16.62 -3.84
C ARG A 809 -12.00 -16.37 -3.30
N ILE A 810 -12.23 -16.67 -2.03
CA ILE A 810 -13.50 -16.32 -1.36
C ILE A 810 -13.57 -14.81 -1.19
N ALA A 811 -14.64 -14.21 -1.67
CA ALA A 811 -14.93 -12.78 -1.60
C ALA A 811 -15.99 -12.44 -0.55
N VAL A 812 -16.92 -13.37 -0.25
CA VAL A 812 -17.90 -13.25 0.84
C VAL A 812 -18.11 -14.63 1.44
N ILE A 813 -18.05 -14.71 2.77
CA ILE A 813 -18.37 -15.92 3.52
C ILE A 813 -19.87 -15.89 3.80
N GLU A 814 -20.59 -16.82 3.20
CA GLU A 814 -22.03 -16.93 3.37
C GLU A 814 -22.41 -17.76 4.60
N ARG A 815 -23.61 -17.48 5.11
CA ARG A 815 -24.22 -18.23 6.22
C ARG A 815 -24.56 -19.67 5.83
N MET A 816 -24.97 -19.88 4.58
CA MET A 816 -25.39 -21.16 4.07
C MET A 816 -24.20 -22.02 3.64
N TYR A 817 -24.30 -23.34 3.88
CA TYR A 817 -23.30 -24.34 3.51
C TYR A 817 -23.05 -24.33 2.00
N GLU A 818 -21.77 -24.32 1.57
CA GLU A 818 -21.32 -24.32 0.17
C GLU A 818 -21.82 -23.16 -0.70
N ASN A 819 -22.31 -22.08 -0.09
CA ASN A 819 -22.86 -20.92 -0.81
C ASN A 819 -21.91 -19.70 -0.79
N ASP A 820 -20.65 -19.87 -0.43
CA ASP A 820 -19.67 -18.77 -0.43
C ASP A 820 -19.54 -18.13 -1.81
N ARG A 821 -19.34 -16.80 -1.84
CA ARG A 821 -19.12 -16.06 -3.09
C ARG A 821 -17.63 -16.01 -3.39
N TRP A 822 -17.30 -16.24 -4.66
CA TRP A 822 -15.93 -16.35 -5.12
C TRP A 822 -15.63 -15.29 -6.17
N ASP A 823 -14.49 -14.64 -6.06
CA ASP A 823 -13.89 -13.91 -7.17
C ASP A 823 -13.19 -14.91 -8.11
N ALA A 824 -13.47 -14.80 -9.41
CA ALA A 824 -12.87 -15.63 -10.44
C ALA A 824 -11.37 -15.32 -10.61
N PRO A 825 -10.59 -16.25 -11.21
CA PRO A 825 -9.21 -15.99 -11.54
C PRO A 825 -9.05 -14.77 -12.45
N LEU A 826 -8.05 -13.93 -12.15
CA LEU A 826 -7.78 -12.69 -12.89
C LEU A 826 -6.39 -12.73 -13.51
N TRP A 827 -6.33 -12.52 -14.84
CA TRP A 827 -5.11 -12.26 -15.59
C TRP A 827 -5.01 -10.76 -15.90
N GLN A 828 -3.84 -10.19 -15.73
CA GLN A 828 -3.55 -8.81 -16.09
C GLN A 828 -2.22 -8.75 -16.85
N LEU A 829 -2.21 -8.04 -17.98
CA LEU A 829 -1.05 -7.80 -18.82
C LEU A 829 -0.78 -6.30 -18.88
N ASP A 830 0.45 -5.91 -18.56
CA ASP A 830 0.89 -4.52 -18.55
C ASP A 830 2.20 -4.39 -19.32
N ALA A 831 2.48 -3.20 -19.85
CA ALA A 831 3.72 -2.91 -20.56
C ALA A 831 4.24 -1.52 -20.22
N SER A 832 5.56 -1.36 -20.24
CA SER A 832 6.21 -0.06 -20.12
C SER A 832 7.47 0.01 -20.98
N MET A 833 7.80 1.21 -21.40
CA MET A 833 9.04 1.50 -22.13
C MET A 833 9.55 2.88 -21.76
N GLU A 834 10.86 3.03 -21.73
CA GLU A 834 11.56 4.30 -21.51
C GLU A 834 12.72 4.43 -22.51
N LYS A 835 12.85 5.61 -23.08
CA LYS A 835 13.99 5.99 -23.91
C LYS A 835 14.73 7.13 -23.25
N LYS A 836 15.99 6.91 -22.90
CA LYS A 836 16.89 7.90 -22.32
C LYS A 836 17.68 8.61 -23.42
N PHE A 837 17.86 9.91 -23.26
CA PHE A 837 18.62 10.78 -24.14
C PHE A 837 19.80 11.41 -23.39
N LYS A 838 20.72 12.02 -24.11
CA LYS A 838 21.79 12.81 -23.54
C LYS A 838 21.23 14.03 -22.78
N GLY A 839 21.92 14.46 -21.72
CA GLY A 839 21.50 15.61 -20.91
C GLY A 839 20.41 15.30 -19.87
N GLY A 840 20.24 14.01 -19.49
CA GLY A 840 19.34 13.60 -18.41
C GLY A 840 17.86 13.49 -18.78
N TRP A 841 17.49 13.66 -20.06
CA TRP A 841 16.11 13.54 -20.52
C TRP A 841 15.74 12.09 -20.78
N SER A 842 14.50 11.73 -20.45
CA SER A 842 13.88 10.50 -20.92
C SER A 842 12.41 10.70 -21.27
N VAL A 843 11.94 9.89 -22.23
CA VAL A 843 10.53 9.79 -22.62
C VAL A 843 10.08 8.37 -22.29
N PHE A 844 8.91 8.24 -21.67
CA PHE A 844 8.36 6.94 -21.31
C PHE A 844 6.88 6.80 -21.71
N ALA A 845 6.48 5.56 -21.92
CA ALA A 845 5.10 5.17 -22.11
C ALA A 845 4.77 3.95 -21.26
N LYS A 846 3.55 3.89 -20.72
CA LYS A 846 3.03 2.80 -19.88
C LYS A 846 1.63 2.43 -20.35
N ALA A 847 1.32 1.14 -20.38
CA ALA A 847 0.00 0.59 -20.69
C ALA A 847 -0.37 -0.42 -19.60
N GLN A 848 -1.56 -0.29 -19.04
CA GLN A 848 -2.07 -1.16 -17.99
C GLN A 848 -3.34 -1.85 -18.42
N ASN A 849 -3.54 -3.08 -17.94
CA ASN A 849 -4.71 -3.91 -18.21
C ASN A 849 -4.96 -4.14 -19.73
N LEU A 850 -3.91 -4.45 -20.49
CA LEU A 850 -3.98 -4.65 -21.94
C LEU A 850 -4.96 -5.75 -22.35
N LEU A 851 -5.24 -6.72 -21.48
CA LEU A 851 -6.23 -7.78 -21.71
C LEU A 851 -7.66 -7.30 -21.50
N ASN A 852 -7.86 -6.14 -20.89
CA ASN A 852 -9.17 -5.64 -20.45
C ASN A 852 -9.99 -6.73 -19.72
N SER A 853 -9.35 -7.44 -18.81
CA SER A 853 -9.92 -8.59 -18.12
C SER A 853 -11.11 -8.18 -17.26
N ALA A 854 -12.20 -8.93 -17.37
CA ALA A 854 -13.36 -8.77 -16.51
C ALA A 854 -13.07 -9.32 -15.11
N ILE A 855 -13.55 -8.61 -14.08
CA ILE A 855 -13.56 -9.06 -12.69
C ILE A 855 -14.94 -9.69 -12.46
N ILE A 856 -14.97 -11.00 -12.22
CA ILE A 856 -16.22 -11.77 -12.08
C ILE A 856 -16.33 -12.30 -10.66
N ARG A 857 -17.49 -12.08 -10.02
CA ARG A 857 -17.88 -12.72 -8.77
C ARG A 857 -19.02 -13.68 -9.00
N TYR A 858 -18.98 -14.85 -8.36
CA TYR A 858 -19.95 -15.90 -8.60
C TYR A 858 -20.15 -16.77 -7.34
N TYR A 859 -21.34 -17.38 -7.23
CA TYR A 859 -21.60 -18.48 -6.31
C TYR A 859 -21.07 -19.77 -6.91
N ASN A 860 -20.41 -20.61 -6.13
CA ASN A 860 -19.92 -21.89 -6.61
C ASN A 860 -21.11 -22.77 -7.05
N ALA A 861 -20.84 -23.73 -7.96
CA ALA A 861 -21.83 -24.73 -8.31
C ALA A 861 -22.11 -25.61 -7.08
N ASN A 862 -23.36 -25.67 -6.67
CA ASN A 862 -23.87 -26.53 -5.58
C ASN A 862 -25.30 -26.96 -5.89
N ASP A 863 -25.87 -27.82 -5.04
CA ASP A 863 -27.22 -28.38 -5.24
C ASP A 863 -28.31 -27.30 -5.28
N ARG A 864 -28.10 -26.18 -4.54
CA ARG A 864 -29.05 -25.06 -4.47
C ARG A 864 -29.16 -24.30 -5.77
N ASN A 865 -28.06 -24.08 -6.48
CA ASN A 865 -28.00 -23.24 -7.69
C ASN A 865 -27.81 -24.04 -8.99
N ALA A 866 -27.64 -25.36 -8.92
CA ALA A 866 -27.39 -26.21 -10.08
C ALA A 866 -28.55 -26.21 -11.07
N ASN A 867 -29.78 -26.14 -10.58
CA ASN A 867 -31.01 -26.27 -11.37
C ASN A 867 -31.60 -24.91 -11.80
N LEU A 868 -30.98 -23.78 -11.43
CA LEU A 868 -31.47 -22.46 -11.84
C LEU A 868 -31.35 -22.31 -13.36
N GLN A 869 -32.45 -21.97 -14.02
CA GLN A 869 -32.50 -21.73 -15.46
C GLN A 869 -32.37 -20.21 -15.76
N ASN A 870 -31.91 -19.90 -16.98
CA ASN A 870 -31.78 -18.52 -17.46
C ASN A 870 -30.88 -17.62 -16.61
N VAL A 871 -29.88 -18.21 -15.92
CA VAL A 871 -28.89 -17.50 -15.12
C VAL A 871 -27.55 -17.44 -15.84
N ARG A 872 -26.82 -16.31 -15.69
CA ARG A 872 -25.45 -16.21 -16.19
C ARG A 872 -24.53 -17.11 -15.37
N ARG A 873 -23.72 -17.91 -16.05
CA ARG A 873 -22.85 -18.89 -15.40
C ARG A 873 -21.37 -18.65 -15.68
N TYR A 874 -20.54 -18.97 -14.67
CA TYR A 874 -19.10 -19.07 -14.78
C TYR A 874 -18.62 -20.38 -14.14
N ASN A 875 -17.97 -21.26 -14.92
CA ASN A 875 -17.51 -22.60 -14.49
C ASN A 875 -18.59 -23.41 -13.71
N GLY A 876 -19.83 -23.38 -14.20
CA GLY A 876 -20.96 -24.06 -13.56
C GLY A 876 -21.63 -23.28 -12.43
N GLY A 877 -20.95 -22.36 -11.79
CA GLY A 877 -21.50 -21.46 -10.77
C GLY A 877 -22.34 -20.33 -11.36
N VAL A 878 -23.10 -19.63 -10.52
CA VAL A 878 -23.98 -18.52 -10.91
C VAL A 878 -23.26 -17.20 -10.70
N VAL A 879 -23.16 -16.39 -11.76
CA VAL A 879 -22.53 -15.08 -11.69
C VAL A 879 -23.39 -14.13 -10.87
N GLU A 880 -22.78 -13.48 -9.89
CA GLU A 880 -23.36 -12.37 -9.11
C GLU A 880 -22.99 -11.01 -9.71
N ARG A 881 -21.73 -10.87 -10.17
CA ARG A 881 -21.24 -9.58 -10.65
C ARG A 881 -20.14 -9.73 -11.70
N GLU A 882 -20.19 -8.88 -12.72
CA GLU A 882 -19.14 -8.73 -13.72
C GLU A 882 -18.75 -7.25 -13.87
N GLU A 883 -17.43 -6.95 -13.79
CA GLU A 883 -16.92 -5.59 -13.85
C GLU A 883 -15.84 -5.43 -14.93
N LYS A 884 -15.82 -4.29 -15.62
CA LYS A 884 -14.84 -3.92 -16.66
C LYS A 884 -14.36 -2.49 -16.48
N ASN A 885 -13.03 -2.29 -16.48
CA ASN A 885 -12.39 -1.00 -16.17
C ASN A 885 -11.73 -0.34 -17.39
N GLY A 886 -11.54 -1.07 -18.50
CA GLY A 886 -10.82 -0.57 -19.69
C GLY A 886 -9.30 -0.70 -19.58
N VAL A 887 -8.63 -0.29 -20.65
CA VAL A 887 -7.15 -0.19 -20.77
C VAL A 887 -6.73 1.23 -20.44
N SER A 888 -5.70 1.42 -19.62
CA SER A 888 -5.14 2.74 -19.31
C SER A 888 -3.80 2.94 -20.02
N LEU A 889 -3.66 4.04 -20.74
CA LEU A 889 -2.43 4.46 -21.41
C LEU A 889 -1.89 5.72 -20.76
N THR A 890 -0.57 5.78 -20.53
CA THR A 890 0.12 6.95 -19.97
C THR A 890 1.41 7.18 -20.73
N ALA A 891 1.72 8.43 -21.03
CA ALA A 891 3.01 8.85 -21.61
C ALA A 891 3.55 10.06 -20.86
N GLY A 892 4.87 10.18 -20.78
CA GLY A 892 5.49 11.27 -20.06
C GLY A 892 6.93 11.52 -20.41
N VAL A 893 7.43 12.62 -19.84
CA VAL A 893 8.82 13.07 -19.98
C VAL A 893 9.40 13.20 -18.57
N ARG A 894 10.63 12.77 -18.42
CA ARG A 894 11.40 12.90 -17.19
C ARG A 894 12.74 13.57 -17.46
N TRP A 895 13.14 14.44 -16.57
CA TRP A 895 14.46 15.03 -16.58
C TRP A 895 15.15 14.81 -15.24
N LYS A 896 16.40 14.35 -15.29
CA LYS A 896 17.26 14.11 -14.13
C LYS A 896 18.59 14.84 -14.31
N LEU A 897 18.97 15.65 -13.29
CA LEU A 897 20.27 16.31 -13.23
C LEU A 897 21.25 15.45 -12.46
#